data_7f701b19e40735b7806748f61ffd682c
#
_entry.id   7f701b19e40735b7806748f61ffd682c
#
_cell.length_a   1.000
_cell.length_b   1.000
_cell.length_c   1.000
_cell.angle_alpha   90.00
_cell.angle_beta   90.00
_cell.angle_gamma   90.00
#
_symmetry.space_group_name_H-M   'P 1'
#
loop_
_entity.id
_entity.type
_entity.pdbx_description
1 polymer ?
#
loop_
_entity_poly.entity_id
_entity_poly.type
_entity_poly.pdbx_seq_one_letter_code
_entity_poly.pdbx_strand_id
1 'polypeptide(L)'
;MSLPNSRARNLLIWLVRMTDYIKIKGARANNLKNIDIEIPRNKLVVMTGVSGSGKSSLAFDTIYAEGQRRYVESLSSYARQFLGQMDKPDLDYIQGLSPAISIDQKTGSRNPRSTVGTVTEIYDYMRLLWARIGRPHCPKCGKEIEQQTVDQIIDRLMQLGEGAKLMILAPVVRARKGEYVKVFDDARKSGYVRVRVDGTMYELSEEIKLDKNKKHTIEVVVDRLVIKQGINRRLGDSVETAASLAGGLVIADVVSENRQILFSQNYACPDCGISIEELTPRMFSFNTPYGACPKCDGLGMQLLVDPDLIIPDDTLSINGGAIKATGWSSGADSIAAMYYNALAEKYGFTLDTPIAELPAGVKDILLYGSRGEKLDLSYERERKNSSFAGKFSRPFEGICKNLERRYYETQSPAMRAEIEECMSEVTCPECHGRRLRKEALAVTVGGISIAQMGDMSVTEAMDFIASLELSEKEHIIADRIIKEINARLGFLKNVGLQYLSLSRGAATLSGGESQRIRLATQIGASLTGVLYILDEPSIGLHQRDNEKLLKTLMDLRDLGNTLIVVEHDEETMRAADYIVDIGPGAGVHGGSVVCAGTVDDICACPNSLTGQYLSGKRVIPVPERRRSADKGFIKISGAAEHNLKNIDIEIPKGVITCVTGVSGSGKSSLVNEILYKTLALKKNRAKVKPGKCGGISGIDDIDKVIDIDQSPIGRTPRSNPATYTGLFNDIRELFASTEDARLRGYGAGRFSFNVKGGRCEACKGDGVQKIEMHFLPDVYVPCDVCKGKRYNRETLEVRYKGKNISDVLDMTVEEACSFFENLPKLKAKLDTLYEVGLGYVRLGQSSTTLSGGEAQRVKLATELSRRSTGSTVYILDEPTTGLHMADVHKLLHIINKLADAGNTVVIIEHNLDVIKTADYIIDLGPEGGDGGGTLVFAGTPERCAETPESYTGQFLKKIL
;
A
#
# COMPACT_ATOMS: atom_id res chain seq x y z
N MET A 1 29.30 9.23 59.43
CA MET A 1 29.22 8.88 57.99
C MET A 1 30.26 9.67 57.24
N SER A 2 31.37 9.09 56.87
CA SER A 2 32.51 9.70 56.20
C SER A 2 32.17 9.91 54.71
N LEU A 3 32.42 11.14 54.22
CA LEU A 3 32.25 11.55 52.80
C LEU A 3 33.05 10.61 51.87
N PRO A 4 32.48 10.17 50.76
CA PRO A 4 33.17 9.31 49.83
C PRO A 4 34.37 10.03 49.21
N ASN A 5 35.47 9.28 49.11
CA ASN A 5 36.77 9.70 48.60
C ASN A 5 36.66 10.41 47.26
N SER A 6 37.38 11.51 47.03
CA SER A 6 37.35 12.33 45.81
C SER A 6 37.50 11.50 44.54
N ARG A 7 38.23 10.39 44.54
CA ARG A 7 38.35 9.42 43.47
C ARG A 7 37.02 8.68 43.19
N ALA A 8 36.29 8.28 44.22
CA ALA A 8 34.99 7.61 44.09
C ALA A 8 33.92 8.56 43.53
N ARG A 9 33.99 9.84 44.00
CA ARG A 9 33.11 10.92 43.49
C ARG A 9 33.41 11.24 42.02
N ASN A 10 34.67 11.31 41.64
CA ASN A 10 35.08 11.53 40.24
C ASN A 10 34.75 10.32 39.36
N LEU A 11 34.90 9.07 39.89
CA LEU A 11 34.51 7.86 39.18
C LEU A 11 32.98 7.76 39.02
N LEU A 12 32.22 8.17 40.05
CA LEU A 12 30.75 8.23 39.97
C LEU A 12 30.29 9.30 38.98
N ILE A 13 30.91 10.48 39.00
CA ILE A 13 30.66 11.57 38.04
C ILE A 13 31.07 11.11 36.61
N TRP A 14 32.15 10.39 36.49
CA TRP A 14 32.63 9.85 35.22
C TRP A 14 31.71 8.73 34.69
N LEU A 15 31.24 7.82 35.57
CA LEU A 15 30.24 6.78 35.26
C LEU A 15 28.88 7.39 34.89
N VAL A 16 28.42 8.40 35.65
CA VAL A 16 27.18 9.12 35.33
C VAL A 16 27.30 9.83 33.98
N ARG A 17 28.42 10.52 33.71
CA ARG A 17 28.67 11.13 32.38
C ARG A 17 28.79 10.10 31.24
N MET A 18 29.25 8.88 31.51
CA MET A 18 29.29 7.79 30.51
C MET A 18 27.90 7.26 30.15
N THR A 19 26.91 7.42 31.02
CA THR A 19 25.52 6.95 30.77
C THR A 19 24.65 7.99 30.11
N ASP A 20 25.08 9.27 30.08
CA ASP A 20 24.26 10.39 29.60
C ASP A 20 24.42 10.67 28.10
N TYR A 21 25.43 10.10 27.44
CA TYR A 21 25.73 10.34 26.04
C TYR A 21 25.99 9.06 25.26
N ILE A 22 25.54 9.03 24.01
CA ILE A 22 26.00 8.10 22.98
C ILE A 22 27.27 8.70 22.39
N LYS A 23 28.41 8.03 22.55
CA LYS A 23 29.71 8.49 22.07
C LYS A 23 30.12 7.68 20.85
N ILE A 24 30.31 8.35 19.75
CA ILE A 24 30.73 7.77 18.47
C ILE A 24 32.11 8.28 18.13
N LYS A 25 33.01 7.38 17.72
CA LYS A 25 34.33 7.73 17.22
C LYS A 25 34.61 7.03 15.90
N GLY A 26 35.14 7.83 14.97
CA GLY A 26 35.65 7.34 13.73
C GLY A 26 34.59 6.79 12.79
N ALA A 27 33.39 7.37 12.72
CA ALA A 27 32.36 6.93 11.79
C ALA A 27 32.73 7.26 10.35
N ARG A 28 32.80 6.23 9.47
CA ARG A 28 33.26 6.30 8.06
C ARG A 28 32.31 5.64 7.07
N ALA A 29 31.09 5.29 7.52
CA ALA A 29 30.09 4.69 6.63
C ALA A 29 29.76 5.61 5.44
N ASN A 30 29.75 5.09 4.23
CA ASN A 30 29.44 5.78 2.98
C ASN A 30 30.31 7.03 2.77
N ASN A 31 29.72 8.24 2.87
CA ASN A 31 30.41 9.51 2.66
C ASN A 31 30.91 10.18 3.96
N LEU A 32 30.75 9.53 5.14
CA LEU A 32 31.17 10.11 6.41
C LEU A 32 32.71 10.23 6.49
N LYS A 33 33.18 11.38 6.98
CA LYS A 33 34.60 11.75 7.05
C LYS A 33 35.17 11.58 8.46
N ASN A 34 35.19 10.33 8.97
CA ASN A 34 35.77 10.01 10.28
C ASN A 34 35.15 10.84 11.41
N ILE A 35 33.82 10.79 11.53
CA ILE A 35 33.07 11.64 12.48
C ILE A 35 33.27 11.15 13.91
N ASP A 36 33.61 12.10 14.78
CA ASP A 36 33.56 11.98 16.22
C ASP A 36 32.42 12.86 16.77
N ILE A 37 31.48 12.27 17.51
CA ILE A 37 30.34 13.03 18.06
C ILE A 37 29.82 12.40 19.36
N GLU A 38 29.31 13.27 20.28
CA GLU A 38 28.59 12.90 21.49
C GLU A 38 27.13 13.33 21.37
N ILE A 39 26.20 12.41 21.45
CA ILE A 39 24.75 12.64 21.32
C ILE A 39 24.12 12.42 22.70
N PRO A 40 23.35 13.38 23.25
CA PRO A 40 22.71 13.24 24.55
C PRO A 40 21.63 12.14 24.52
N ARG A 41 21.54 11.34 25.58
CA ARG A 41 20.50 10.34 25.80
C ARG A 41 19.25 10.97 26.43
N ASN A 42 18.10 10.28 26.26
CA ASN A 42 16.80 10.69 26.80
C ASN A 42 16.38 12.08 26.31
N LYS A 43 16.73 12.37 25.05
CA LYS A 43 16.48 13.66 24.38
C LYS A 43 15.90 13.41 22.99
N LEU A 44 15.21 14.43 22.50
CA LEU A 44 14.82 14.53 21.10
C LEU A 44 15.99 15.17 20.33
N VAL A 45 16.68 14.37 19.52
CA VAL A 45 17.83 14.79 18.72
C VAL A 45 17.46 14.82 17.26
N VAL A 46 17.60 15.96 16.60
CA VAL A 46 17.34 16.10 15.16
C VAL A 46 18.67 16.09 14.38
N MET A 47 18.79 15.21 13.42
CA MET A 47 19.87 15.21 12.44
C MET A 47 19.41 15.89 11.15
N THR A 48 20.04 17.00 10.80
CA THR A 48 19.68 17.83 9.65
C THR A 48 20.88 18.10 8.73
N GLY A 49 20.67 18.79 7.62
CA GLY A 49 21.66 19.16 6.60
C GLY A 49 21.15 18.88 5.18
N VAL A 50 21.86 19.31 4.16
CA VAL A 50 21.45 19.18 2.75
C VAL A 50 21.25 17.72 2.33
N SER A 51 20.46 17.47 1.27
CA SER A 51 20.25 16.12 0.73
C SER A 51 21.59 15.51 0.30
N GLY A 52 21.84 14.23 0.68
CA GLY A 52 23.12 13.57 0.38
C GLY A 52 24.29 13.99 1.28
N SER A 53 24.08 14.75 2.37
CA SER A 53 25.16 15.16 3.28
C SER A 53 25.71 14.05 4.18
N GLY A 54 24.99 12.92 4.35
CA GLY A 54 25.39 11.77 5.20
C GLY A 54 24.55 11.59 6.46
N LYS A 55 23.42 12.27 6.60
CA LYS A 55 22.48 12.12 7.74
C LYS A 55 22.05 10.69 7.97
N SER A 56 21.47 10.07 6.94
CA SER A 56 21.01 8.68 7.01
C SER A 56 22.16 7.70 7.20
N SER A 57 23.36 8.00 6.66
CA SER A 57 24.57 7.21 6.89
C SER A 57 24.99 7.20 8.36
N LEU A 58 24.87 8.33 9.07
CA LEU A 58 25.16 8.38 10.49
C LEU A 58 24.04 7.73 11.33
N ALA A 59 22.77 8.07 11.05
CA ALA A 59 21.63 7.58 11.83
C ALA A 59 21.35 6.08 11.62
N PHE A 60 21.25 5.64 10.37
CA PHE A 60 20.83 4.27 10.04
C PHE A 60 22.01 3.33 9.80
N ASP A 61 22.95 3.69 8.90
CA ASP A 61 24.05 2.79 8.51
C ASP A 61 25.13 2.71 9.59
N THR A 62 25.13 3.61 10.58
CA THR A 62 26.10 3.60 11.69
C THR A 62 25.44 3.30 13.03
N ILE A 63 24.60 4.19 13.54
CA ILE A 63 24.04 4.08 14.90
C ILE A 63 23.04 2.92 15.01
N TYR A 64 22.05 2.90 14.12
CA TYR A 64 21.06 1.82 14.12
C TYR A 64 21.70 0.47 13.81
N ALA A 65 22.52 0.39 12.76
CA ALA A 65 23.15 -0.85 12.33
C ALA A 65 23.99 -1.49 13.47
N GLU A 66 24.77 -0.68 14.20
CA GLU A 66 25.55 -1.18 15.35
C GLU A 66 24.65 -1.55 16.53
N GLY A 67 23.62 -0.78 16.82
CA GLY A 67 22.63 -1.10 17.86
C GLY A 67 21.92 -2.43 17.60
N GLN A 68 21.46 -2.63 16.38
CA GLN A 68 20.81 -3.86 15.91
C GLN A 68 21.78 -5.04 15.92
N ARG A 69 23.03 -4.86 15.45
CA ARG A 69 24.05 -5.88 15.46
C ARG A 69 24.30 -6.39 16.87
N ARG A 70 24.49 -5.50 17.85
CA ARG A 70 24.70 -5.86 19.26
C ARG A 70 23.50 -6.58 19.86
N TYR A 71 22.30 -6.14 19.52
CA TYR A 71 21.06 -6.80 19.94
C TYR A 71 21.01 -8.24 19.42
N VAL A 72 21.24 -8.43 18.11
CA VAL A 72 21.25 -9.76 17.47
C VAL A 72 22.34 -10.65 18.07
N GLU A 73 23.54 -10.12 18.34
CA GLU A 73 24.62 -10.86 19.00
C GLU A 73 24.28 -11.31 20.42
N SER A 74 23.42 -10.59 21.13
CA SER A 74 22.96 -10.98 22.49
C SER A 74 21.95 -12.13 22.47
N LEU A 75 21.37 -12.47 21.31
CA LEU A 75 20.39 -13.53 21.17
C LEU A 75 21.05 -14.92 21.12
N SER A 76 20.24 -15.97 21.32
CA SER A 76 20.71 -17.36 21.23
C SER A 76 21.26 -17.68 19.82
N SER A 77 22.16 -18.67 19.72
CA SER A 77 22.73 -19.12 18.44
C SER A 77 21.65 -19.56 17.44
N TYR A 78 20.57 -20.14 17.95
CA TYR A 78 19.41 -20.52 17.13
C TYR A 78 18.69 -19.29 16.52
N ALA A 79 18.39 -18.28 17.32
CA ALA A 79 17.76 -17.06 16.85
C ALA A 79 18.65 -16.30 15.83
N ARG A 80 19.96 -16.28 16.02
CA ARG A 80 20.92 -15.67 15.08
C ARG A 80 20.92 -16.32 13.69
N GLN A 81 20.71 -17.65 13.60
CA GLN A 81 20.61 -18.34 12.31
C GLN A 81 19.45 -17.85 11.45
N PHE A 82 18.34 -17.43 12.07
CA PHE A 82 17.18 -16.91 11.37
C PHE A 82 17.29 -15.42 11.01
N LEU A 83 17.95 -14.63 11.86
CA LEU A 83 18.05 -13.18 11.69
C LEU A 83 19.21 -12.75 10.75
N GLY A 84 20.11 -13.68 10.44
CA GLY A 84 21.29 -13.40 9.66
C GLY A 84 22.38 -12.68 10.46
N GLN A 85 23.60 -12.68 9.92
CA GLN A 85 24.73 -11.94 10.50
C GLN A 85 24.76 -10.57 9.86
N MET A 86 24.70 -9.51 10.66
CA MET A 86 24.82 -8.13 10.20
C MET A 86 26.30 -7.73 10.10
N ASP A 87 26.66 -7.06 9.02
CA ASP A 87 27.99 -6.50 8.85
C ASP A 87 28.27 -5.41 9.90
N LYS A 88 29.49 -5.38 10.39
CA LYS A 88 29.90 -4.33 11.33
C LYS A 88 30.04 -3.01 10.58
N PRO A 89 29.37 -1.92 11.03
CA PRO A 89 29.58 -0.60 10.43
C PRO A 89 31.04 -0.16 10.53
N ASP A 90 31.48 0.62 9.56
CA ASP A 90 32.86 1.19 9.56
C ASP A 90 32.93 2.35 10.55
N LEU A 91 33.38 2.00 11.77
CA LEU A 91 33.61 2.93 12.88
C LEU A 91 34.65 2.36 13.84
N ASP A 92 35.32 3.22 14.59
CA ASP A 92 36.29 2.78 15.60
C ASP A 92 35.58 2.19 16.82
N TYR A 93 34.71 2.96 17.45
CA TYR A 93 33.82 2.45 18.52
C TYR A 93 32.60 3.34 18.73
N ILE A 94 31.57 2.75 19.36
CA ILE A 94 30.38 3.44 19.84
C ILE A 94 30.02 2.93 21.26
N GLN A 95 29.71 3.85 22.16
CA GLN A 95 29.35 3.56 23.57
C GLN A 95 28.00 4.23 23.89
N GLY A 96 27.32 3.73 24.92
CA GLY A 96 26.06 4.31 25.40
C GLY A 96 24.83 3.94 24.59
N LEU A 97 24.92 2.99 23.63
CA LEU A 97 23.76 2.53 22.86
C LEU A 97 22.76 1.77 23.73
N SER A 98 21.50 2.13 23.59
CA SER A 98 20.34 1.33 24.02
C SER A 98 19.90 0.40 22.87
N PRO A 99 19.01 -0.59 23.13
CA PRO A 99 18.34 -1.33 22.06
C PRO A 99 17.72 -0.36 21.07
N ALA A 100 18.03 -0.53 19.78
CA ALA A 100 17.63 0.42 18.74
C ALA A 100 16.44 -0.08 17.92
N ILE A 101 15.48 0.78 17.67
CA ILE A 101 14.31 0.56 16.79
C ILE A 101 14.35 1.59 15.69
N SER A 102 14.27 1.13 14.44
CA SER A 102 14.19 1.98 13.26
C SER A 102 12.76 2.08 12.75
N ILE A 103 12.35 3.30 12.43
CA ILE A 103 11.07 3.59 11.77
C ILE A 103 11.40 4.35 10.47
N ASP A 104 11.70 3.56 9.43
CA ASP A 104 12.08 4.07 8.12
C ASP A 104 10.86 4.33 7.22
N GLN A 105 11.08 5.10 6.16
CA GLN A 105 10.08 5.48 5.17
C GLN A 105 9.77 4.37 4.15
N LYS A 106 10.44 3.22 4.19
CA LYS A 106 10.24 2.17 3.19
C LYS A 106 8.78 1.78 3.08
N THR A 107 8.31 1.70 1.86
CA THR A 107 6.93 1.37 1.47
C THR A 107 6.33 0.25 2.31
N GLY A 108 5.08 0.42 2.72
CA GLY A 108 4.32 -0.54 3.51
C GLY A 108 4.29 -1.95 2.93
N SER A 109 3.80 -2.87 3.71
CA SER A 109 3.64 -4.27 3.29
C SER A 109 2.91 -4.36 1.95
N ARG A 110 3.54 -4.99 0.94
CA ARG A 110 2.88 -5.30 -0.34
C ARG A 110 1.90 -6.48 -0.24
N ASN A 111 1.73 -7.03 0.96
CA ASN A 111 0.80 -8.13 1.16
C ASN A 111 -0.64 -7.60 1.09
N PRO A 112 -1.47 -8.03 0.13
CA PRO A 112 -2.84 -7.53 -0.04
C PRO A 112 -3.78 -7.92 1.10
N ARG A 113 -3.35 -8.86 1.97
CA ARG A 113 -4.09 -9.25 3.17
C ARG A 113 -3.84 -8.34 4.36
N SER A 114 -2.74 -7.56 4.36
CA SER A 114 -2.45 -6.63 5.45
C SER A 114 -3.38 -5.43 5.42
N THR A 115 -3.98 -5.10 6.56
CA THR A 115 -4.84 -3.91 6.76
C THR A 115 -4.31 -3.06 7.90
N VAL A 116 -4.79 -1.82 8.02
CA VAL A 116 -4.48 -0.96 9.18
C VAL A 116 -4.74 -1.72 10.48
N GLY A 117 -5.92 -2.34 10.63
CA GLY A 117 -6.28 -3.10 11.82
C GLY A 117 -5.37 -4.28 12.13
N THR A 118 -4.84 -4.98 11.10
CA THR A 118 -3.91 -6.11 11.33
C THR A 118 -2.49 -5.67 11.64
N VAL A 119 -2.01 -4.58 11.05
CA VAL A 119 -0.67 -4.04 11.30
C VAL A 119 -0.57 -3.42 12.70
N THR A 120 -1.67 -2.84 13.19
CA THR A 120 -1.77 -2.25 14.53
C THR A 120 -2.18 -3.24 15.61
N GLU A 121 -2.39 -4.51 15.26
CA GLU A 121 -2.91 -5.57 16.14
C GLU A 121 -4.33 -5.32 16.69
N ILE A 122 -4.98 -4.21 16.34
CA ILE A 122 -6.35 -3.88 16.77
C ILE A 122 -7.31 -5.00 16.35
N TYR A 123 -7.13 -5.52 15.12
CA TYR A 123 -7.98 -6.58 14.58
C TYR A 123 -7.89 -7.88 15.40
N ASP A 124 -6.76 -8.18 16.03
CA ASP A 124 -6.61 -9.35 16.88
C ASP A 124 -7.45 -9.24 18.16
N TYR A 125 -7.48 -8.06 18.75
CA TYR A 125 -8.37 -7.78 19.89
C TYR A 125 -9.85 -7.74 19.48
N MET A 126 -10.17 -7.20 18.30
CA MET A 126 -11.54 -7.26 17.75
C MET A 126 -12.01 -8.70 17.57
N ARG A 127 -11.17 -9.58 17.00
CA ARG A 127 -11.51 -11.01 16.86
C ARG A 127 -11.76 -11.67 18.21
N LEU A 128 -10.99 -11.30 19.22
CA LEU A 128 -11.18 -11.81 20.58
C LEU A 128 -12.49 -11.28 21.17
N LEU A 129 -12.82 -10.01 21.00
CA LEU A 129 -14.06 -9.39 21.49
C LEU A 129 -15.30 -10.07 20.88
N TRP A 130 -15.35 -10.19 19.52
CA TRP A 130 -16.47 -10.85 18.83
C TRP A 130 -16.60 -12.34 19.17
N ALA A 131 -15.48 -13.02 19.45
CA ALA A 131 -15.53 -14.42 19.87
C ALA A 131 -16.06 -14.61 21.31
N ARG A 132 -15.93 -13.59 22.20
CA ARG A 132 -16.26 -13.71 23.62
C ARG A 132 -17.63 -13.17 24.00
N ILE A 133 -18.03 -12.04 23.40
CA ILE A 133 -19.32 -11.38 23.69
C ILE A 133 -20.20 -11.22 22.44
N GLY A 134 -19.77 -11.74 21.30
CA GLY A 134 -20.53 -11.67 20.06
C GLY A 134 -21.82 -12.48 20.11
N ARG A 135 -22.91 -11.90 19.57
CA ARG A 135 -24.23 -12.54 19.42
C ARG A 135 -24.39 -13.04 18.00
N PRO A 136 -24.46 -14.35 17.76
CA PRO A 136 -24.60 -14.91 16.43
C PRO A 136 -26.03 -14.78 15.93
N HIS A 137 -26.17 -14.43 14.65
CA HIS A 137 -27.42 -14.35 13.93
C HIS A 137 -27.41 -15.32 12.74
N CYS A 138 -28.58 -15.73 12.31
CA CYS A 138 -28.70 -16.55 11.11
C CYS A 138 -28.32 -15.74 9.85
N PRO A 139 -27.32 -16.14 9.07
CA PRO A 139 -26.91 -15.39 7.87
C PRO A 139 -27.98 -15.35 6.78
N LYS A 140 -29.06 -16.14 6.89
CA LYS A 140 -30.15 -16.23 5.91
C LYS A 140 -31.41 -15.47 6.33
N CYS A 141 -31.84 -15.58 7.60
CA CYS A 141 -33.09 -14.95 8.09
C CYS A 141 -32.86 -13.84 9.12
N GLY A 142 -31.62 -13.61 9.59
CA GLY A 142 -31.27 -12.56 10.52
C GLY A 142 -31.70 -12.81 11.99
N LYS A 143 -32.36 -13.91 12.29
CA LYS A 143 -32.75 -14.22 13.68
C LYS A 143 -31.52 -14.49 14.54
N GLU A 144 -31.54 -14.00 15.79
CA GLU A 144 -30.55 -14.33 16.80
C GLU A 144 -30.56 -15.84 17.11
N ILE A 145 -29.38 -16.41 17.25
CA ILE A 145 -29.21 -17.84 17.49
C ILE A 145 -28.55 -18.01 18.86
N GLU A 146 -29.24 -18.67 19.76
CA GLU A 146 -28.76 -18.99 21.10
C GLU A 146 -28.31 -20.44 21.21
N GLN A 147 -27.30 -20.68 22.04
CA GLN A 147 -26.92 -22.00 22.48
C GLN A 147 -27.78 -22.42 23.65
N GLN A 148 -28.39 -23.60 23.60
CA GLN A 148 -29.22 -24.11 24.68
C GLN A 148 -28.48 -25.20 25.45
N THR A 149 -28.34 -25.05 26.75
CA THR A 149 -27.85 -26.12 27.61
C THR A 149 -28.89 -27.23 27.74
N VAL A 150 -28.47 -28.45 28.12
CA VAL A 150 -29.39 -29.57 28.37
C VAL A 150 -30.45 -29.17 29.40
N ASP A 151 -30.05 -28.48 30.46
CA ASP A 151 -30.98 -28.03 31.52
C ASP A 151 -32.01 -27.05 30.96
N GLN A 152 -31.63 -26.10 30.14
CA GLN A 152 -32.56 -25.17 29.49
C GLN A 152 -33.53 -25.88 28.53
N ILE A 153 -33.07 -26.92 27.83
CA ILE A 153 -33.87 -27.76 26.96
C ILE A 153 -34.91 -28.51 27.82
N ILE A 154 -34.46 -29.10 28.94
CA ILE A 154 -35.33 -29.80 29.89
C ILE A 154 -36.38 -28.84 30.45
N ASP A 155 -35.97 -27.67 30.97
CA ASP A 155 -36.88 -26.66 31.54
C ASP A 155 -37.96 -26.23 30.53
N ARG A 156 -37.54 -26.02 29.28
CA ARG A 156 -38.48 -25.63 28.20
C ARG A 156 -39.44 -26.76 27.82
N LEU A 157 -38.97 -28.02 27.85
CA LEU A 157 -39.83 -29.18 27.63
C LEU A 157 -40.78 -29.43 28.80
N MET A 158 -40.37 -29.18 30.03
CA MET A 158 -41.25 -29.31 31.24
C MET A 158 -42.37 -28.25 31.27
N GLN A 159 -42.16 -27.08 30.62
CA GLN A 159 -43.21 -26.06 30.48
C GLN A 159 -44.39 -26.48 29.61
N LEU A 160 -44.28 -27.57 28.83
CA LEU A 160 -45.37 -28.11 28.01
C LEU A 160 -46.54 -28.71 28.88
N GLY A 161 -46.31 -28.90 30.16
CA GLY A 161 -47.33 -29.37 31.12
C GLY A 161 -47.40 -30.89 31.29
N GLU A 162 -47.95 -31.32 32.42
CA GLU A 162 -48.12 -32.74 32.75
C GLU A 162 -49.04 -33.45 31.76
N GLY A 163 -48.66 -34.67 31.35
CA GLY A 163 -49.40 -35.49 30.41
C GLY A 163 -49.00 -35.32 28.94
N ALA A 164 -48.17 -34.34 28.57
CA ALA A 164 -47.70 -34.17 27.22
C ALA A 164 -46.86 -35.38 26.77
N LYS A 165 -47.17 -35.94 25.59
CA LYS A 165 -46.46 -37.06 25.02
C LYS A 165 -45.36 -36.57 24.08
N LEU A 166 -44.11 -36.85 24.45
CA LEU A 166 -42.93 -36.40 23.72
C LEU A 166 -42.21 -37.60 23.03
N MET A 167 -41.67 -37.33 21.87
CA MET A 167 -40.70 -38.23 21.20
C MET A 167 -39.43 -37.42 21.00
N ILE A 168 -38.34 -37.90 21.59
CA ILE A 168 -37.00 -37.29 21.43
C ILE A 168 -36.30 -37.93 20.24
N LEU A 169 -35.93 -37.11 19.30
CA LEU A 169 -35.32 -37.53 18.01
C LEU A 169 -33.94 -36.90 17.81
N ALA A 170 -33.02 -37.70 17.27
CA ALA A 170 -31.70 -37.25 16.85
C ALA A 170 -31.66 -37.11 15.33
N PRO A 171 -31.59 -35.89 14.76
CA PRO A 171 -31.54 -35.68 13.29
C PRO A 171 -30.13 -35.93 12.76
N VAL A 172 -29.80 -37.19 12.44
CA VAL A 172 -28.48 -37.60 11.97
C VAL A 172 -28.22 -37.27 10.50
N VAL A 173 -29.25 -37.15 9.66
CA VAL A 173 -29.16 -36.68 8.27
C VAL A 173 -30.27 -35.65 8.01
N ARG A 174 -29.91 -34.48 7.42
CA ARG A 174 -30.87 -33.42 7.12
C ARG A 174 -30.75 -33.02 5.64
N ALA A 175 -31.80 -33.32 4.87
CA ALA A 175 -31.96 -32.92 3.46
C ALA A 175 -30.72 -33.18 2.55
N ARG A 176 -30.03 -34.31 2.74
CA ARG A 176 -28.85 -34.71 1.94
C ARG A 176 -29.18 -35.91 1.04
N LYS A 177 -28.55 -35.96 -0.14
CA LYS A 177 -28.65 -37.10 -1.07
C LYS A 177 -27.78 -38.24 -0.57
N GLY A 178 -28.30 -39.48 -0.71
CA GLY A 178 -27.54 -40.69 -0.37
C GLY A 178 -28.45 -41.86 0.05
N GLU A 179 -27.93 -43.08 0.07
CA GLU A 179 -28.64 -44.30 0.48
C GLU A 179 -28.58 -44.57 2.00
N TYR A 180 -27.56 -43.99 2.69
CA TYR A 180 -27.34 -43.99 4.13
C TYR A 180 -27.39 -45.35 4.86
N VAL A 181 -27.11 -46.46 4.17
CA VAL A 181 -27.12 -47.83 4.71
C VAL A 181 -26.31 -47.93 6.01
N LYS A 182 -25.11 -47.30 6.02
CA LYS A 182 -24.23 -47.31 7.18
C LYS A 182 -24.88 -46.62 8.41
N VAL A 183 -25.61 -45.52 8.19
CA VAL A 183 -26.31 -44.81 9.29
C VAL A 183 -27.35 -45.73 9.96
N PHE A 184 -28.11 -46.51 9.18
CA PHE A 184 -29.07 -47.45 9.72
C PHE A 184 -28.39 -48.61 10.44
N ASP A 185 -27.28 -49.12 9.91
CA ASP A 185 -26.50 -50.18 10.55
C ASP A 185 -25.88 -49.72 11.87
N ASP A 186 -25.34 -48.50 11.93
CA ASP A 186 -24.75 -47.95 13.14
C ASP A 186 -25.83 -47.67 14.21
N ALA A 187 -27.01 -47.18 13.80
CA ALA A 187 -28.16 -47.02 14.70
C ALA A 187 -28.66 -48.37 15.24
N ARG A 188 -28.71 -49.39 14.39
CA ARG A 188 -29.11 -50.79 14.77
C ARG A 188 -28.12 -51.38 15.77
N LYS A 189 -26.80 -51.24 15.53
CA LYS A 189 -25.75 -51.72 16.42
C LYS A 189 -25.77 -51.04 17.77
N SER A 190 -26.18 -49.74 17.79
CA SER A 190 -26.29 -48.96 19.02
C SER A 190 -27.57 -49.25 19.80
N GLY A 191 -28.42 -50.21 19.32
CA GLY A 191 -29.63 -50.65 20.05
C GLY A 191 -30.87 -49.82 19.83
N TYR A 192 -30.89 -48.89 18.89
CA TYR A 192 -32.08 -48.17 18.53
C TYR A 192 -33.06 -49.06 17.72
N VAL A 193 -34.37 -48.85 17.97
CA VAL A 193 -35.41 -49.69 17.38
C VAL A 193 -36.09 -49.00 16.20
N ARG A 194 -36.16 -47.65 16.20
CA ARG A 194 -36.96 -46.90 15.22
C ARG A 194 -36.19 -45.70 14.67
N VAL A 195 -36.47 -45.39 13.41
CA VAL A 195 -36.06 -44.18 12.75
C VAL A 195 -37.23 -43.52 12.03
N ARG A 196 -37.20 -42.22 11.91
CA ARG A 196 -38.10 -41.46 11.07
C ARG A 196 -37.32 -41.01 9.83
N VAL A 197 -37.83 -41.41 8.67
CA VAL A 197 -37.22 -41.05 7.36
C VAL A 197 -38.25 -40.28 6.57
N ASP A 198 -37.91 -39.05 6.20
CA ASP A 198 -38.79 -38.13 5.44
C ASP A 198 -40.19 -37.96 6.06
N GLY A 199 -40.27 -37.96 7.39
CA GLY A 199 -41.49 -37.84 8.17
C GLY A 199 -42.21 -39.20 8.43
N THR A 200 -41.81 -40.31 7.78
CA THR A 200 -42.40 -41.66 7.94
C THR A 200 -41.58 -42.48 8.93
N MET A 201 -42.28 -43.17 9.86
CA MET A 201 -41.66 -44.02 10.88
C MET A 201 -41.33 -45.40 10.29
N TYR A 202 -40.10 -45.88 10.50
CA TYR A 202 -39.65 -47.22 10.11
C TYR A 202 -39.05 -47.93 11.33
N GLU A 203 -39.21 -49.25 11.36
CA GLU A 203 -38.48 -50.11 12.31
C GLU A 203 -37.13 -50.46 11.73
N LEU A 204 -36.07 -50.35 12.53
CA LEU A 204 -34.69 -50.68 12.09
C LEU A 204 -34.49 -52.21 11.85
N SER A 205 -35.47 -53.05 12.27
CA SER A 205 -35.52 -54.46 11.89
C SER A 205 -35.86 -54.67 10.43
N GLU A 206 -36.51 -53.71 9.76
CA GLU A 206 -36.85 -53.77 8.33
C GLU A 206 -35.71 -53.27 7.45
N GLU A 207 -35.69 -53.71 6.18
CA GLU A 207 -34.73 -53.24 5.17
C GLU A 207 -35.20 -51.89 4.60
N ILE A 208 -34.53 -50.80 4.97
CA ILE A 208 -34.86 -49.45 4.53
C ILE A 208 -34.03 -49.10 3.29
N LYS A 209 -34.66 -49.00 2.09
CA LYS A 209 -34.02 -48.62 0.84
C LYS A 209 -34.36 -47.18 0.48
N LEU A 210 -33.33 -46.36 0.31
CA LEU A 210 -33.44 -44.92 -0.05
C LEU A 210 -32.91 -44.68 -1.46
N ASP A 211 -33.53 -43.71 -2.15
CA ASP A 211 -33.10 -43.28 -3.47
C ASP A 211 -31.86 -42.37 -3.35
N LYS A 212 -30.73 -42.85 -3.93
CA LYS A 212 -29.45 -42.13 -3.93
C LYS A 212 -29.53 -40.68 -4.46
N ASN A 213 -30.47 -40.39 -5.35
CA ASN A 213 -30.61 -39.12 -6.03
C ASN A 213 -31.55 -38.12 -5.33
N LYS A 214 -32.34 -38.61 -4.39
CA LYS A 214 -33.26 -37.77 -3.58
C LYS A 214 -32.59 -37.29 -2.32
N LYS A 215 -33.07 -36.17 -1.81
CA LYS A 215 -32.67 -35.64 -0.49
C LYS A 215 -33.47 -36.29 0.58
N HIS A 216 -32.82 -36.90 1.57
CA HIS A 216 -33.45 -37.55 2.70
C HIS A 216 -33.15 -36.85 4.02
N THR A 217 -34.09 -36.94 4.95
CA THR A 217 -33.95 -36.53 6.34
C THR A 217 -34.13 -37.76 7.20
N ILE A 218 -33.12 -38.13 8.00
CA ILE A 218 -33.15 -39.31 8.87
C ILE A 218 -33.00 -38.86 10.32
N GLU A 219 -33.94 -39.27 11.13
CA GLU A 219 -33.99 -38.93 12.56
C GLU A 219 -34.12 -40.22 13.37
N VAL A 220 -33.14 -40.48 14.25
CA VAL A 220 -33.18 -41.66 15.12
C VAL A 220 -34.08 -41.35 16.31
N VAL A 221 -35.02 -42.24 16.60
CA VAL A 221 -35.89 -42.14 17.77
C VAL A 221 -35.11 -42.61 19.00
N VAL A 222 -34.73 -41.67 19.87
CA VAL A 222 -33.96 -41.93 21.10
C VAL A 222 -34.89 -42.41 22.22
N ASP A 223 -35.98 -41.69 22.51
CA ASP A 223 -36.91 -42.08 23.59
C ASP A 223 -38.32 -41.55 23.29
N ARG A 224 -39.31 -42.19 23.95
CA ARG A 224 -40.71 -41.76 24.00
C ARG A 224 -41.13 -41.57 25.45
N LEU A 225 -41.47 -40.35 25.79
CA LEU A 225 -41.71 -39.96 27.16
C LEU A 225 -43.09 -39.30 27.33
N VAL A 226 -43.60 -39.38 28.54
CA VAL A 226 -44.77 -38.58 28.94
C VAL A 226 -44.33 -37.68 30.10
N ILE A 227 -44.54 -36.37 29.96
CA ILE A 227 -44.14 -35.41 30.99
C ILE A 227 -44.94 -35.67 32.28
N LYS A 228 -44.22 -35.93 33.37
CA LYS A 228 -44.73 -36.09 34.71
C LYS A 228 -43.71 -35.65 35.75
N GLN A 229 -44.12 -35.41 36.96
CA GLN A 229 -43.25 -35.03 38.05
C GLN A 229 -42.11 -36.08 38.26
N GLY A 230 -40.86 -35.66 38.31
CA GLY A 230 -39.70 -36.51 38.53
C GLY A 230 -39.04 -37.11 37.26
N ILE A 231 -39.52 -36.76 36.06
CA ILE A 231 -38.96 -37.31 34.78
C ILE A 231 -37.65 -36.66 34.35
N ASN A 232 -37.25 -35.57 35.01
CA ASN A 232 -36.09 -34.71 34.57
C ASN A 232 -34.82 -35.52 34.25
N ARG A 233 -34.47 -36.49 35.10
CA ARG A 233 -33.27 -37.29 34.89
C ARG A 233 -33.32 -38.10 33.58
N ARG A 234 -34.42 -38.81 33.35
CA ARG A 234 -34.61 -39.60 32.13
C ARG A 234 -34.73 -38.75 30.89
N LEU A 235 -35.37 -37.57 31.01
CA LEU A 235 -35.47 -36.59 29.93
C LEU A 235 -34.06 -36.04 29.61
N GLY A 236 -33.24 -35.75 30.62
CA GLY A 236 -31.85 -35.31 30.48
C GLY A 236 -31.00 -36.33 29.76
N ASP A 237 -31.02 -37.59 30.21
CA ASP A 237 -30.28 -38.71 29.58
C ASP A 237 -30.71 -38.87 28.11
N SER A 238 -31.98 -38.73 27.77
CA SER A 238 -32.49 -38.84 26.42
C SER A 238 -32.09 -37.65 25.54
N VAL A 239 -32.08 -36.42 26.08
CA VAL A 239 -31.62 -35.18 25.38
C VAL A 239 -30.13 -35.22 25.13
N GLU A 240 -29.33 -35.63 26.12
CA GLU A 240 -27.87 -35.78 25.96
C GLU A 240 -27.51 -36.84 24.91
N THR A 241 -28.21 -37.98 24.95
CA THR A 241 -28.04 -39.04 23.96
C THR A 241 -28.40 -38.58 22.56
N ALA A 242 -29.51 -37.89 22.38
CA ALA A 242 -29.94 -37.33 21.10
C ALA A 242 -28.94 -36.30 20.57
N ALA A 243 -28.48 -35.40 21.45
CA ALA A 243 -27.47 -34.37 21.12
C ALA A 243 -26.15 -35.01 20.69
N SER A 244 -25.66 -36.02 21.41
CA SER A 244 -24.44 -36.74 21.08
C SER A 244 -24.50 -37.43 19.71
N LEU A 245 -25.64 -38.03 19.35
CA LEU A 245 -25.85 -38.69 18.06
C LEU A 245 -25.95 -37.73 16.90
N ALA A 246 -26.55 -36.56 17.09
CA ALA A 246 -26.84 -35.61 16.05
C ALA A 246 -25.94 -34.37 16.11
N GLY A 247 -24.74 -34.46 16.75
CA GLY A 247 -23.80 -33.37 16.83
C GLY A 247 -24.35 -32.10 17.48
N GLY A 248 -25.08 -32.27 18.57
CA GLY A 248 -25.67 -31.18 19.38
C GLY A 248 -27.10 -30.80 19.01
N LEU A 249 -27.75 -31.45 18.04
CA LEU A 249 -29.12 -31.19 17.64
C LEU A 249 -30.08 -32.19 18.30
N VAL A 250 -31.23 -31.70 18.77
CA VAL A 250 -32.30 -32.50 19.36
C VAL A 250 -33.63 -32.01 18.83
N ILE A 251 -34.46 -32.93 18.36
CA ILE A 251 -35.86 -32.65 18.02
C ILE A 251 -36.79 -33.26 19.09
N ALA A 252 -37.62 -32.45 19.69
CA ALA A 252 -38.74 -32.91 20.51
C ALA A 252 -40.00 -32.81 19.69
N ASP A 253 -40.62 -33.96 19.41
CA ASP A 253 -41.90 -34.06 18.72
C ASP A 253 -43.01 -34.22 19.77
N VAL A 254 -43.82 -33.19 19.90
CA VAL A 254 -44.98 -33.14 20.82
C VAL A 254 -46.16 -33.83 20.13
N VAL A 255 -46.25 -35.13 20.32
CA VAL A 255 -47.24 -36.00 19.63
C VAL A 255 -48.68 -35.56 19.86
N SER A 256 -48.98 -34.98 21.03
CA SER A 256 -50.31 -34.50 21.37
C SER A 256 -50.72 -33.25 20.58
N GLU A 257 -49.74 -32.45 20.09
CA GLU A 257 -50.01 -31.17 19.41
C GLU A 257 -49.59 -31.21 17.92
N ASN A 258 -49.08 -32.34 17.46
CA ASN A 258 -48.45 -32.49 16.12
C ASN A 258 -47.44 -31.38 15.83
N ARG A 259 -46.63 -31.01 16.84
CA ARG A 259 -45.69 -29.90 16.82
C ARG A 259 -44.29 -30.40 17.12
N GLN A 260 -43.36 -29.98 16.29
CA GLN A 260 -41.95 -30.28 16.48
C GLN A 260 -41.19 -29.04 16.98
N ILE A 261 -40.35 -29.24 17.97
CA ILE A 261 -39.48 -28.20 18.54
C ILE A 261 -38.03 -28.68 18.31
N LEU A 262 -37.27 -27.89 17.56
CA LEU A 262 -35.85 -28.13 17.37
C LEU A 262 -35.07 -27.39 18.46
N PHE A 263 -34.21 -28.12 19.13
CA PHE A 263 -33.25 -27.59 20.09
C PHE A 263 -31.85 -27.82 19.56
N SER A 264 -30.92 -26.97 19.96
CA SER A 264 -29.51 -27.09 19.56
C SER A 264 -28.61 -26.70 20.73
N GLN A 265 -27.66 -27.57 21.02
CA GLN A 265 -26.53 -27.25 21.88
C GLN A 265 -25.46 -26.41 21.16
N ASN A 266 -25.48 -26.38 19.80
CA ASN A 266 -24.69 -25.54 18.95
C ASN A 266 -25.51 -24.34 18.50
N TYR A 267 -24.86 -23.29 18.03
CA TYR A 267 -25.52 -22.14 17.42
C TYR A 267 -26.20 -22.56 16.10
N ALA A 268 -27.47 -22.97 16.15
CA ALA A 268 -28.22 -23.37 14.97
C ALA A 268 -29.54 -22.63 14.83
N CYS A 269 -29.83 -22.14 13.62
CA CYS A 269 -31.09 -21.52 13.29
C CYS A 269 -32.20 -22.58 13.17
N PRO A 270 -33.27 -22.53 13.96
CA PRO A 270 -34.36 -23.52 13.91
C PRO A 270 -35.09 -23.49 12.56
N ASP A 271 -35.25 -22.31 11.95
CA ASP A 271 -36.04 -22.14 10.72
C ASP A 271 -35.23 -22.50 9.45
N CYS A 272 -33.96 -22.08 9.40
CA CYS A 272 -33.14 -22.24 8.20
C CYS A 272 -32.24 -23.48 8.21
N GLY A 273 -32.08 -24.12 9.35
CA GLY A 273 -31.21 -25.28 9.52
C GLY A 273 -29.72 -25.02 9.36
N ILE A 274 -29.31 -23.74 9.38
CA ILE A 274 -27.91 -23.34 9.34
C ILE A 274 -27.35 -23.44 10.74
N SER A 275 -26.21 -24.13 10.89
CA SER A 275 -25.45 -24.23 12.12
C SER A 275 -24.20 -23.36 12.00
N ILE A 276 -23.95 -22.54 13.02
CA ILE A 276 -22.71 -21.79 13.20
C ILE A 276 -21.87 -22.60 14.18
N GLU A 277 -20.62 -22.81 13.82
CA GLU A 277 -19.65 -23.49 14.67
C GLU A 277 -19.32 -22.63 15.90
N GLU A 278 -18.61 -23.19 16.88
CA GLU A 278 -18.22 -22.49 18.09
C GLU A 278 -17.52 -21.15 17.75
N LEU A 279 -17.91 -20.08 18.44
CA LEU A 279 -17.34 -18.74 18.24
C LEU A 279 -15.90 -18.70 18.75
N THR A 280 -14.97 -18.94 17.85
CA THR A 280 -13.53 -18.86 18.10
C THR A 280 -12.91 -17.67 17.40
N PRO A 281 -11.80 -17.08 17.89
CA PRO A 281 -11.11 -15.99 17.19
C PRO A 281 -10.64 -16.35 15.76
N ARG A 282 -10.48 -17.63 15.44
CA ARG A 282 -10.13 -18.13 14.10
C ARG A 282 -11.26 -17.92 13.09
N MET A 283 -12.51 -17.97 13.52
CA MET A 283 -13.68 -17.74 12.68
C MET A 283 -13.71 -16.32 12.09
N PHE A 284 -13.14 -15.36 12.80
CA PHE A 284 -13.08 -13.96 12.40
C PHE A 284 -11.76 -13.59 11.70
N SER A 285 -10.92 -14.55 11.34
CA SER A 285 -9.67 -14.33 10.65
C SER A 285 -9.84 -14.55 9.15
N PHE A 286 -9.62 -13.50 8.36
CA PHE A 286 -9.60 -13.60 6.90
C PHE A 286 -8.27 -14.15 6.35
N ASN A 287 -7.25 -14.36 7.21
CA ASN A 287 -5.97 -14.97 6.84
C ASN A 287 -5.96 -16.51 6.96
N THR A 288 -7.06 -17.10 7.41
CA THR A 288 -7.21 -18.55 7.55
C THR A 288 -8.38 -19.04 6.67
N PRO A 289 -8.29 -20.23 6.06
CA PRO A 289 -9.40 -20.80 5.28
C PRO A 289 -10.69 -20.97 6.09
N TYR A 290 -10.57 -20.98 7.42
CA TYR A 290 -11.68 -21.17 8.35
C TYR A 290 -12.63 -19.96 8.40
N GLY A 291 -12.08 -18.74 8.40
CA GLY A 291 -12.85 -17.50 8.45
C GLY A 291 -12.93 -16.75 7.12
N ALA A 292 -12.00 -17.02 6.21
CA ALA A 292 -11.91 -16.33 4.92
C ALA A 292 -13.09 -16.63 4.01
N CYS A 293 -13.53 -15.63 3.24
CA CYS A 293 -14.51 -15.83 2.16
C CYS A 293 -13.94 -16.83 1.13
N PRO A 294 -14.67 -17.93 0.80
CA PRO A 294 -14.15 -18.98 -0.06
C PRO A 294 -13.94 -18.53 -1.52
N LYS A 295 -14.59 -17.43 -1.94
CA LYS A 295 -14.49 -16.94 -3.33
C LYS A 295 -13.27 -16.05 -3.57
N CYS A 296 -12.84 -15.29 -2.58
CA CYS A 296 -11.69 -14.38 -2.70
C CYS A 296 -10.54 -14.74 -1.75
N ASP A 297 -10.61 -15.87 -1.05
CA ASP A 297 -9.60 -16.33 -0.09
C ASP A 297 -9.17 -15.26 0.92
N GLY A 298 -10.14 -14.44 1.37
CA GLY A 298 -9.91 -13.39 2.34
C GLY A 298 -9.33 -12.09 1.79
N LEU A 299 -9.20 -11.94 0.47
CA LEU A 299 -8.69 -10.71 -0.16
C LEU A 299 -9.73 -9.58 -0.20
N GLY A 300 -11.02 -9.91 -0.24
CA GLY A 300 -12.11 -8.95 -0.38
C GLY A 300 -12.35 -8.47 -1.82
N MET A 301 -11.39 -8.69 -2.70
CA MET A 301 -11.41 -8.29 -4.10
C MET A 301 -10.92 -9.43 -4.99
N GLN A 302 -11.18 -9.31 -6.28
CA GLN A 302 -10.68 -10.20 -7.32
C GLN A 302 -10.07 -9.36 -8.42
N LEU A 303 -8.93 -9.79 -8.94
CA LEU A 303 -8.32 -9.18 -10.10
C LEU A 303 -9.00 -9.76 -11.35
N LEU A 304 -9.77 -8.95 -12.05
CA LEU A 304 -10.52 -9.34 -13.24
C LEU A 304 -10.13 -8.45 -14.43
N VAL A 305 -10.25 -9.00 -15.63
CA VAL A 305 -10.05 -8.22 -16.85
C VAL A 305 -11.12 -7.13 -16.95
N ASP A 306 -10.68 -5.88 -17.10
CA ASP A 306 -11.55 -4.70 -17.15
C ASP A 306 -11.81 -4.29 -18.60
N PRO A 307 -13.06 -4.33 -19.07
CA PRO A 307 -13.42 -3.90 -20.41
C PRO A 307 -13.05 -2.45 -20.75
N ASP A 308 -13.08 -1.55 -19.73
CA ASP A 308 -12.75 -0.14 -19.91
C ASP A 308 -11.23 0.07 -20.09
N LEU A 309 -10.39 -0.85 -19.60
CA LEU A 309 -8.95 -0.84 -19.87
C LEU A 309 -8.60 -1.49 -21.22
N ILE A 310 -9.46 -2.38 -21.73
CA ILE A 310 -9.32 -2.94 -23.08
C ILE A 310 -9.71 -1.90 -24.13
N ILE A 311 -10.83 -1.20 -23.94
CA ILE A 311 -11.38 -0.17 -24.82
C ILE A 311 -11.51 1.12 -24.00
N PRO A 312 -10.42 1.84 -23.76
CA PRO A 312 -10.45 3.04 -22.94
C PRO A 312 -11.09 4.25 -23.63
N ASP A 313 -11.16 4.24 -24.97
CA ASP A 313 -11.74 5.29 -25.78
C ASP A 313 -12.55 4.65 -26.92
N ASP A 314 -13.87 4.66 -26.81
CA ASP A 314 -14.77 4.06 -27.79
C ASP A 314 -15.11 5.01 -28.96
N THR A 315 -14.62 6.24 -28.93
CA THR A 315 -14.67 7.15 -30.11
C THR A 315 -13.67 6.74 -31.19
N LEU A 316 -12.68 5.90 -30.84
CA LEU A 316 -11.72 5.35 -31.79
C LEU A 316 -12.26 4.09 -32.46
N SER A 317 -11.79 3.83 -33.69
CA SER A 317 -12.04 2.59 -34.43
C SER A 317 -11.00 1.51 -34.07
N ILE A 318 -11.24 0.26 -34.46
CA ILE A 318 -10.28 -0.86 -34.27
C ILE A 318 -8.94 -0.52 -34.94
N ASN A 319 -8.97 -0.03 -36.22
CA ASN A 319 -7.77 0.44 -36.92
C ASN A 319 -7.18 1.71 -36.29
N GLY A 320 -7.99 2.57 -35.69
CA GLY A 320 -7.58 3.74 -34.92
C GLY A 320 -6.94 3.41 -33.57
N GLY A 321 -6.89 2.10 -33.22
CA GLY A 321 -6.24 1.62 -32.00
C GLY A 321 -7.12 1.72 -30.75
N ALA A 322 -8.42 1.57 -30.87
CA ALA A 322 -9.37 1.50 -29.76
C ALA A 322 -9.04 0.37 -28.79
N ILE A 323 -8.56 -0.78 -29.30
CA ILE A 323 -8.27 -1.98 -28.49
C ILE A 323 -6.82 -1.95 -28.01
N LYS A 324 -6.62 -1.86 -26.71
CA LYS A 324 -5.29 -1.76 -26.05
C LYS A 324 -4.82 -3.07 -25.41
N ALA A 325 -5.50 -4.18 -25.68
CA ALA A 325 -5.19 -5.48 -25.09
C ALA A 325 -3.95 -6.15 -25.73
N THR A 326 -3.10 -6.75 -24.91
CA THR A 326 -1.90 -7.47 -25.35
C THR A 326 -2.24 -8.65 -26.25
N GLY A 327 -1.67 -8.66 -27.49
CA GLY A 327 -1.93 -9.69 -28.50
C GLY A 327 -3.20 -9.45 -29.32
N TRP A 328 -3.90 -8.32 -29.11
CA TRP A 328 -5.11 -7.92 -29.83
C TRP A 328 -4.92 -6.60 -30.58
N SER A 329 -3.69 -6.25 -30.94
CA SER A 329 -3.41 -5.09 -31.81
C SER A 329 -3.90 -5.34 -33.23
N SER A 330 -4.30 -4.26 -33.92
CA SER A 330 -4.87 -4.28 -35.28
C SER A 330 -3.86 -4.48 -36.42
N GLY A 331 -2.66 -5.02 -36.16
CA GLY A 331 -1.65 -5.26 -37.21
C GLY A 331 -2.19 -6.22 -38.28
N ALA A 332 -1.99 -5.87 -39.57
CA ALA A 332 -2.62 -6.55 -40.72
C ALA A 332 -2.39 -8.07 -40.76
N ASP A 333 -1.26 -8.58 -40.27
CA ASP A 333 -0.90 -10.01 -40.27
C ASP A 333 -1.10 -10.68 -38.90
N SER A 334 -1.87 -10.08 -38.00
CA SER A 334 -2.08 -10.62 -36.64
C SER A 334 -3.26 -11.62 -36.59
N ILE A 335 -3.21 -12.56 -35.65
CA ILE A 335 -4.34 -13.45 -35.36
C ILE A 335 -5.59 -12.62 -34.98
N ALA A 336 -5.38 -11.49 -34.30
CA ALA A 336 -6.45 -10.57 -33.97
C ALA A 336 -7.16 -10.02 -35.22
N ALA A 337 -6.39 -9.63 -36.24
CA ALA A 337 -6.97 -9.13 -37.52
C ALA A 337 -7.90 -10.16 -38.19
N MET A 338 -7.57 -11.45 -38.14
CA MET A 338 -8.45 -12.50 -38.67
C MET A 338 -9.82 -12.51 -37.98
N TYR A 339 -9.83 -12.41 -36.65
CA TYR A 339 -11.09 -12.37 -35.90
C TYR A 339 -11.85 -11.07 -36.15
N TYR A 340 -11.16 -9.93 -36.22
CA TYR A 340 -11.79 -8.63 -36.50
C TYR A 340 -12.45 -8.61 -37.91
N ASN A 341 -11.75 -9.10 -38.91
CA ASN A 341 -12.29 -9.17 -40.28
C ASN A 341 -13.51 -10.09 -40.36
N ALA A 342 -13.45 -11.27 -39.73
CA ALA A 342 -14.58 -12.18 -39.70
C ALA A 342 -15.80 -11.63 -38.93
N LEU A 343 -15.57 -10.86 -37.87
CA LEU A 343 -16.63 -10.15 -37.15
C LEU A 343 -17.21 -9.02 -37.97
N ALA A 344 -16.35 -8.24 -38.65
CA ALA A 344 -16.77 -7.16 -39.53
C ALA A 344 -17.65 -7.65 -40.67
N GLU A 345 -17.23 -8.73 -41.35
CA GLU A 345 -18.00 -9.36 -42.44
C GLU A 345 -19.35 -9.90 -41.95
N LYS A 346 -19.36 -10.60 -40.81
CA LYS A 346 -20.56 -11.23 -40.28
C LYS A 346 -21.59 -10.25 -39.75
N TYR A 347 -21.16 -9.17 -39.07
CA TYR A 347 -22.06 -8.21 -38.40
C TYR A 347 -22.21 -6.91 -39.15
N GLY A 348 -21.59 -6.77 -40.32
CA GLY A 348 -21.83 -5.64 -41.26
C GLY A 348 -21.26 -4.30 -40.79
N PHE A 349 -20.02 -4.27 -40.30
CA PHE A 349 -19.30 -3.05 -39.94
C PHE A 349 -17.90 -3.02 -40.60
N THR A 350 -17.23 -1.88 -40.56
CA THR A 350 -15.84 -1.75 -41.00
C THR A 350 -14.90 -1.57 -39.82
N LEU A 351 -13.64 -1.96 -39.98
CA LEU A 351 -12.63 -1.80 -38.90
C LEU A 351 -12.29 -0.31 -38.64
N ASP A 352 -12.75 0.60 -39.49
CA ASP A 352 -12.62 2.05 -39.36
C ASP A 352 -13.84 2.70 -38.67
N THR A 353 -14.87 1.92 -38.38
CA THR A 353 -16.05 2.37 -37.62
C THR A 353 -15.68 2.56 -36.14
N PRO A 354 -15.97 3.72 -35.52
CA PRO A 354 -15.79 3.91 -34.07
C PRO A 354 -16.53 2.85 -33.27
N ILE A 355 -15.93 2.41 -32.16
CA ILE A 355 -16.53 1.35 -31.30
C ILE A 355 -17.92 1.76 -30.78
N ALA A 356 -18.12 3.05 -30.48
CA ALA A 356 -19.40 3.58 -30.03
C ALA A 356 -20.51 3.49 -31.12
N GLU A 357 -20.13 3.46 -32.39
CA GLU A 357 -21.06 3.41 -33.55
C GLU A 357 -21.26 1.98 -34.09
N LEU A 358 -20.64 0.97 -33.48
CA LEU A 358 -20.81 -0.41 -33.90
C LEU A 358 -22.25 -0.90 -33.69
N PRO A 359 -22.71 -1.83 -34.53
CA PRO A 359 -24.06 -2.41 -34.37
C PRO A 359 -24.27 -2.95 -32.95
N ALA A 360 -25.52 -2.88 -32.47
CA ALA A 360 -25.89 -3.30 -31.13
C ALA A 360 -25.41 -4.74 -30.82
N GLY A 361 -24.73 -4.90 -29.70
CA GLY A 361 -24.19 -6.19 -29.25
C GLY A 361 -22.83 -6.61 -29.84
N VAL A 362 -22.29 -5.93 -30.85
CA VAL A 362 -20.97 -6.25 -31.42
C VAL A 362 -19.86 -5.94 -30.42
N LYS A 363 -19.97 -4.83 -29.66
CA LYS A 363 -19.05 -4.52 -28.56
C LYS A 363 -18.99 -5.64 -27.51
N ASP A 364 -20.14 -6.21 -27.15
CA ASP A 364 -20.23 -7.33 -26.22
C ASP A 364 -19.60 -8.61 -26.79
N ILE A 365 -19.81 -8.86 -28.09
CA ILE A 365 -19.20 -10.02 -28.75
C ILE A 365 -17.66 -9.87 -28.78
N LEU A 366 -17.14 -8.68 -29.08
CA LEU A 366 -15.70 -8.41 -29.03
C LEU A 366 -15.12 -8.69 -27.63
N LEU A 367 -15.80 -8.25 -26.60
CA LEU A 367 -15.33 -8.39 -25.21
C LEU A 367 -15.54 -9.81 -24.66
N TYR A 368 -16.75 -10.36 -24.82
CA TYR A 368 -17.16 -11.59 -24.10
C TYR A 368 -17.35 -12.81 -25.00
N GLY A 369 -17.22 -12.64 -26.33
CA GLY A 369 -17.26 -13.72 -27.31
C GLY A 369 -18.61 -14.01 -27.94
N SER A 370 -18.59 -14.86 -28.95
CA SER A 370 -19.75 -15.19 -29.82
C SER A 370 -20.74 -16.19 -29.20
N ARG A 371 -20.66 -16.48 -27.90
CA ARG A 371 -21.57 -17.40 -27.17
C ARG A 371 -21.73 -18.78 -27.81
N GLY A 372 -20.69 -19.28 -28.50
CA GLY A 372 -20.68 -20.57 -29.18
C GLY A 372 -20.99 -20.48 -30.67
N GLU A 373 -21.40 -19.33 -31.18
CA GLU A 373 -21.60 -19.09 -32.60
C GLU A 373 -20.24 -19.10 -33.34
N LYS A 374 -20.15 -19.89 -34.45
CA LYS A 374 -18.92 -20.05 -35.21
C LYS A 374 -18.70 -18.86 -36.15
N LEU A 375 -17.44 -18.43 -36.24
CA LEU A 375 -16.94 -17.47 -37.18
C LEU A 375 -16.09 -18.19 -38.22
N ASP A 376 -16.24 -17.80 -39.47
CA ASP A 376 -15.41 -18.32 -40.57
C ASP A 376 -14.16 -17.46 -40.69
N LEU A 377 -13.04 -18.03 -40.27
CA LEU A 377 -11.75 -17.40 -40.23
C LEU A 377 -10.97 -17.74 -41.47
N SER A 378 -10.46 -16.75 -42.17
CA SER A 378 -9.56 -16.92 -43.32
C SER A 378 -8.22 -16.24 -42.98
N TYR A 379 -7.13 -16.91 -43.31
CA TYR A 379 -5.80 -16.29 -43.23
C TYR A 379 -5.03 -16.54 -44.53
N GLU A 380 -4.36 -15.49 -44.98
CA GLU A 380 -3.39 -15.53 -46.06
C GLU A 380 -2.06 -15.04 -45.51
N ARG A 381 -1.01 -15.79 -45.66
CA ARG A 381 0.34 -15.36 -45.25
C ARG A 381 1.31 -15.56 -46.40
N GLU A 382 1.76 -14.47 -46.96
CA GLU A 382 2.84 -14.47 -47.94
C GLU A 382 4.20 -14.42 -47.18
N ARG A 383 5.00 -15.46 -47.34
CA ARG A 383 6.44 -15.45 -47.04
C ARG A 383 7.19 -15.47 -48.37
N LYS A 384 8.39 -14.85 -48.40
CA LYS A 384 9.26 -14.72 -49.59
C LYS A 384 9.36 -15.95 -50.51
N ASN A 385 8.95 -17.13 -50.06
CA ASN A 385 9.01 -18.39 -50.86
C ASN A 385 7.80 -19.33 -50.66
N SER A 386 6.72 -18.95 -50.00
CA SER A 386 5.50 -19.78 -49.85
C SER A 386 4.31 -18.94 -49.45
N SER A 387 3.19 -19.06 -50.17
CA SER A 387 1.87 -18.57 -49.73
C SER A 387 1.13 -19.70 -49.04
N PHE A 388 0.61 -19.46 -47.85
CA PHE A 388 -0.22 -20.40 -47.13
C PHE A 388 -1.57 -19.73 -46.82
N ALA A 389 -2.64 -20.29 -47.35
CA ALA A 389 -4.02 -19.86 -47.13
C ALA A 389 -4.82 -20.99 -46.51
N GLY A 390 -5.63 -20.71 -45.52
CA GLY A 390 -6.51 -21.67 -44.87
C GLY A 390 -7.80 -21.02 -44.40
N LYS A 391 -8.87 -21.78 -44.45
CA LYS A 391 -10.18 -21.41 -43.89
C LYS A 391 -10.58 -22.44 -42.83
N PHE A 392 -11.01 -21.95 -41.66
CA PHE A 392 -11.54 -22.75 -40.60
C PHE A 392 -12.62 -22.03 -39.83
N SER A 393 -13.55 -22.79 -39.23
CA SER A 393 -14.67 -22.22 -38.49
C SER A 393 -14.54 -22.51 -37.01
N ARG A 394 -14.48 -21.44 -36.15
CA ARG A 394 -14.36 -21.55 -34.70
C ARG A 394 -15.24 -20.52 -33.99
N PRO A 395 -15.75 -20.82 -32.77
CA PRO A 395 -16.37 -19.80 -31.96
C PRO A 395 -15.31 -18.85 -31.46
N PHE A 396 -15.66 -17.56 -31.32
CA PHE A 396 -14.81 -16.53 -30.72
C PHE A 396 -15.02 -16.50 -29.23
N GLU A 397 -13.96 -16.67 -28.45
CA GLU A 397 -14.03 -16.71 -26.97
C GLU A 397 -14.20 -15.32 -26.35
N GLY A 398 -13.90 -14.24 -27.08
CA GLY A 398 -13.88 -12.88 -26.57
C GLY A 398 -12.54 -12.47 -25.98
N ILE A 399 -12.22 -11.18 -26.02
CA ILE A 399 -10.94 -10.64 -25.56
C ILE A 399 -10.77 -10.85 -24.05
N CYS A 400 -11.79 -10.57 -23.24
CA CYS A 400 -11.73 -10.72 -21.79
C CYS A 400 -11.41 -12.17 -21.37
N LYS A 401 -12.16 -13.14 -21.87
CA LYS A 401 -11.93 -14.55 -21.53
C LYS A 401 -10.57 -15.07 -22.03
N ASN A 402 -10.14 -14.60 -23.22
CA ASN A 402 -8.81 -14.95 -23.74
C ASN A 402 -7.69 -14.44 -22.82
N LEU A 403 -7.77 -13.20 -22.36
CA LEU A 403 -6.79 -12.63 -21.43
C LEU A 403 -6.82 -13.34 -20.08
N GLU A 404 -8.01 -13.60 -19.50
CA GLU A 404 -8.15 -14.36 -18.25
C GLU A 404 -7.51 -15.75 -18.35
N ARG A 405 -7.84 -16.51 -19.39
CA ARG A 405 -7.25 -17.82 -19.63
C ARG A 405 -5.73 -17.74 -19.74
N ARG A 406 -5.20 -16.82 -20.56
CA ARG A 406 -3.76 -16.61 -20.74
C ARG A 406 -3.06 -16.19 -19.46
N TYR A 407 -3.71 -15.41 -18.59
CA TYR A 407 -3.17 -15.01 -17.31
C TYR A 407 -2.87 -16.19 -16.39
N TYR A 408 -3.79 -17.18 -16.36
CA TYR A 408 -3.61 -18.38 -15.54
C TYR A 408 -2.69 -19.43 -16.19
N GLU A 409 -2.66 -19.51 -17.52
CA GLU A 409 -1.86 -20.51 -18.24
C GLU A 409 -0.39 -20.09 -18.42
N THR A 410 -0.09 -18.77 -18.45
CA THR A 410 1.27 -18.31 -18.75
C THR A 410 2.23 -18.54 -17.59
N GLN A 411 3.43 -19.06 -17.91
CA GLN A 411 4.56 -19.15 -16.98
C GLN A 411 5.51 -17.96 -17.09
N SER A 412 5.30 -17.04 -18.05
CA SER A 412 6.13 -15.85 -18.24
C SER A 412 5.70 -14.70 -17.34
N PRO A 413 6.54 -14.25 -16.38
CA PRO A 413 6.22 -13.10 -15.54
C PRO A 413 5.98 -11.81 -16.34
N ALA A 414 6.71 -11.64 -17.46
CA ALA A 414 6.54 -10.46 -18.32
C ALA A 414 5.15 -10.45 -18.98
N MET A 415 4.72 -11.59 -19.54
CA MET A 415 3.40 -11.72 -20.16
C MET A 415 2.28 -11.55 -19.12
N ARG A 416 2.47 -12.07 -17.90
CA ARG A 416 1.50 -11.88 -16.82
C ARG A 416 1.37 -10.41 -16.47
N ALA A 417 2.49 -9.69 -16.31
CA ALA A 417 2.49 -8.25 -16.04
C ALA A 417 1.81 -7.42 -17.14
N GLU A 418 2.01 -7.78 -18.42
CA GLU A 418 1.33 -7.13 -19.54
C GLU A 418 -0.20 -7.35 -19.53
N ILE A 419 -0.65 -8.54 -19.12
CA ILE A 419 -2.09 -8.82 -18.99
C ILE A 419 -2.67 -8.09 -17.78
N GLU A 420 -1.94 -8.00 -16.68
CA GLU A 420 -2.33 -7.25 -15.49
C GLU A 420 -2.60 -5.77 -15.77
N GLU A 421 -1.94 -5.16 -16.78
CA GLU A 421 -2.26 -3.80 -17.25
C GLU A 421 -3.69 -3.65 -17.83
N CYS A 422 -4.34 -4.76 -18.16
CA CYS A 422 -5.73 -4.79 -18.64
C CYS A 422 -6.70 -5.30 -17.57
N MET A 423 -6.25 -5.43 -16.32
CA MET A 423 -7.06 -5.95 -15.21
C MET A 423 -7.28 -4.87 -14.15
N SER A 424 -8.41 -4.92 -13.49
CA SER A 424 -8.73 -4.06 -12.34
C SER A 424 -9.15 -4.90 -11.14
N GLU A 425 -8.99 -4.33 -9.95
CA GLU A 425 -9.47 -4.91 -8.71
C GLU A 425 -10.97 -4.67 -8.58
N VAL A 426 -11.74 -5.74 -8.62
CA VAL A 426 -13.20 -5.70 -8.48
C VAL A 426 -13.59 -6.27 -7.13
N THR A 427 -14.48 -5.60 -6.43
CA THR A 427 -15.01 -6.06 -5.14
C THR A 427 -15.60 -7.47 -5.27
N CYS A 428 -15.23 -8.37 -4.36
CA CYS A 428 -15.73 -9.74 -4.38
C CYS A 428 -17.27 -9.78 -4.29
N PRO A 429 -17.96 -10.41 -5.25
CA PRO A 429 -19.44 -10.40 -5.28
C PRO A 429 -20.09 -11.24 -4.18
N GLU A 430 -19.33 -12.06 -3.47
CA GLU A 430 -19.86 -12.88 -2.38
C GLU A 430 -19.76 -12.21 -1.01
N CYS A 431 -18.60 -11.67 -0.67
CA CYS A 431 -18.39 -10.99 0.61
C CYS A 431 -18.49 -9.45 0.54
N HIS A 432 -18.68 -8.88 -0.66
CA HIS A 432 -18.79 -7.43 -0.89
C HIS A 432 -17.66 -6.63 -0.20
N GLY A 433 -16.42 -7.10 -0.35
CA GLY A 433 -15.23 -6.46 0.24
C GLY A 433 -14.93 -6.86 1.69
N ARG A 434 -15.85 -7.51 2.40
CA ARG A 434 -15.75 -7.81 3.83
C ARG A 434 -14.80 -8.95 4.21
N ARG A 435 -14.22 -9.64 3.23
CA ARG A 435 -13.15 -10.66 3.37
C ARG A 435 -13.54 -11.95 4.11
N LEU A 436 -14.60 -11.96 4.90
CA LEU A 436 -15.02 -13.07 5.78
C LEU A 436 -16.18 -13.87 5.20
N ARG A 437 -16.37 -15.08 5.74
CA ARG A 437 -17.55 -15.92 5.47
C ARG A 437 -18.80 -15.28 6.03
N LYS A 438 -19.97 -15.63 5.47
CA LYS A 438 -21.29 -15.11 5.87
C LYS A 438 -21.62 -15.42 7.32
N GLU A 439 -21.20 -16.58 7.83
CA GLU A 439 -21.41 -17.01 9.21
C GLU A 439 -20.66 -16.09 10.21
N ALA A 440 -19.41 -15.72 9.89
CA ALA A 440 -18.62 -14.80 10.70
C ALA A 440 -19.17 -13.37 10.65
N LEU A 441 -19.68 -12.94 9.49
CA LEU A 441 -20.30 -11.64 9.30
C LEU A 441 -21.67 -11.52 10.01
N ALA A 442 -22.29 -12.64 10.30
CA ALA A 442 -23.57 -12.69 11.00
C ALA A 442 -23.44 -12.63 12.54
N VAL A 443 -22.22 -12.55 13.08
CA VAL A 443 -21.99 -12.34 14.51
C VAL A 443 -21.81 -10.86 14.79
N THR A 444 -22.58 -10.32 15.75
CA THR A 444 -22.60 -8.88 16.08
C THR A 444 -22.22 -8.61 17.53
N VAL A 445 -21.59 -7.46 17.76
CA VAL A 445 -21.39 -6.83 19.06
C VAL A 445 -21.98 -5.43 18.96
N GLY A 446 -22.85 -5.04 19.89
CA GLY A 446 -23.56 -3.76 19.77
C GLY A 446 -24.37 -3.62 18.47
N GLY A 447 -24.86 -4.73 17.89
CA GLY A 447 -25.65 -4.75 16.66
C GLY A 447 -24.85 -4.70 15.35
N ILE A 448 -23.50 -4.57 15.39
CA ILE A 448 -22.66 -4.52 14.19
C ILE A 448 -21.71 -5.71 14.08
N SER A 449 -21.36 -6.10 12.85
CA SER A 449 -20.39 -7.14 12.58
C SER A 449 -18.96 -6.61 12.72
N ILE A 450 -17.99 -7.53 12.88
CA ILE A 450 -16.57 -7.17 12.93
C ILE A 450 -16.11 -6.43 11.67
N ALA A 451 -16.66 -6.75 10.50
CA ALA A 451 -16.32 -6.08 9.25
C ALA A 451 -16.84 -4.63 9.22
N GLN A 452 -18.07 -4.39 9.71
CA GLN A 452 -18.62 -3.04 9.81
C GLN A 452 -17.78 -2.16 10.74
N MET A 453 -17.35 -2.67 11.91
CA MET A 453 -16.40 -1.94 12.74
C MET A 453 -15.06 -1.72 12.02
N GLY A 454 -14.61 -2.68 11.24
CA GLY A 454 -13.41 -2.53 10.40
C GLY A 454 -13.51 -1.41 9.37
N ASP A 455 -14.69 -1.18 8.82
CA ASP A 455 -14.95 -0.13 7.81
C ASP A 455 -15.07 1.28 8.44
N MET A 456 -15.28 1.37 9.74
CA MET A 456 -15.28 2.64 10.47
C MET A 456 -13.91 3.31 10.46
N SER A 457 -13.89 4.63 10.47
CA SER A 457 -12.70 5.41 10.79
C SER A 457 -12.26 5.17 12.24
N VAL A 458 -11.02 5.49 12.55
CA VAL A 458 -10.49 5.38 13.93
C VAL A 458 -11.38 6.15 14.92
N THR A 459 -11.87 7.34 14.55
CA THR A 459 -12.74 8.15 15.41
C THR A 459 -14.08 7.46 15.64
N GLU A 460 -14.76 7.04 14.57
CA GLU A 460 -16.05 6.35 14.66
C GLU A 460 -15.95 5.03 15.45
N ALA A 461 -14.84 4.29 15.27
CA ALA A 461 -14.60 3.06 16.03
C ALA A 461 -14.43 3.35 17.53
N MET A 462 -13.78 4.45 17.91
CA MET A 462 -13.68 4.90 19.32
C MET A 462 -15.06 5.26 19.89
N ASP A 463 -15.83 6.04 19.12
CA ASP A 463 -17.18 6.47 19.54
C ASP A 463 -18.13 5.27 19.65
N PHE A 464 -18.06 4.32 18.72
CA PHE A 464 -18.80 3.07 18.78
C PHE A 464 -18.47 2.27 20.05
N ILE A 465 -17.19 2.06 20.36
CA ILE A 465 -16.79 1.32 21.57
C ILE A 465 -17.27 2.04 22.84
N ALA A 466 -17.20 3.37 22.88
CA ALA A 466 -17.68 4.16 24.00
C ALA A 466 -19.20 4.08 24.18
N SER A 467 -19.96 3.81 23.12
CA SER A 467 -21.42 3.68 23.13
C SER A 467 -21.94 2.27 23.46
N LEU A 468 -21.04 1.28 23.64
CA LEU A 468 -21.45 -0.09 23.91
C LEU A 468 -22.13 -0.22 25.28
N GLU A 469 -23.38 -0.67 25.27
CA GLU A 469 -24.12 -1.06 26.49
C GLU A 469 -23.86 -2.55 26.76
N LEU A 470 -23.06 -2.84 27.79
CA LEU A 470 -22.65 -4.19 28.17
C LEU A 470 -23.35 -4.58 29.52
N SER A 471 -23.71 -5.85 29.65
CA SER A 471 -24.12 -6.43 30.92
C SER A 471 -22.94 -6.57 31.89
N GLU A 472 -23.15 -6.73 33.18
CA GLU A 472 -22.08 -6.95 34.18
C GLU A 472 -21.17 -8.12 33.81
N LYS A 473 -21.71 -9.20 33.27
CA LYS A 473 -20.95 -10.36 32.81
C LYS A 473 -20.10 -10.02 31.62
N GLU A 474 -20.63 -9.29 30.64
CA GLU A 474 -19.90 -8.85 29.44
C GLU A 474 -18.80 -7.85 29.82
N HIS A 475 -19.02 -6.96 30.80
CA HIS A 475 -17.96 -6.07 31.33
C HIS A 475 -16.76 -6.84 31.89
N ILE A 476 -17.01 -7.86 32.73
CA ILE A 476 -15.92 -8.68 33.28
C ILE A 476 -15.06 -9.31 32.19
N ILE A 477 -15.65 -9.69 31.07
CA ILE A 477 -14.97 -10.35 29.94
C ILE A 477 -14.28 -9.31 29.03
N ALA A 478 -14.97 -8.23 28.71
CA ALA A 478 -14.59 -7.32 27.62
C ALA A 478 -13.70 -6.14 28.05
N ASP A 479 -13.78 -5.67 29.30
CA ASP A 479 -13.10 -4.43 29.73
C ASP A 479 -11.60 -4.39 29.39
N ARG A 480 -10.89 -5.51 29.62
CA ARG A 480 -9.46 -5.59 29.31
C ARG A 480 -9.21 -5.49 27.80
N ILE A 481 -10.07 -6.12 27.00
CA ILE A 481 -9.95 -6.13 25.54
C ILE A 481 -10.27 -4.73 24.99
N ILE A 482 -11.33 -4.12 25.49
CA ILE A 482 -11.76 -2.76 25.13
C ILE A 482 -10.69 -1.73 25.48
N LYS A 483 -10.06 -1.85 26.65
CA LYS A 483 -8.94 -0.98 27.05
C LYS A 483 -7.79 -1.04 26.07
N GLU A 484 -7.40 -2.24 25.62
CA GLU A 484 -6.35 -2.42 24.62
C GLU A 484 -6.71 -1.87 23.25
N ILE A 485 -7.95 -2.06 22.79
CA ILE A 485 -8.44 -1.49 21.53
C ILE A 485 -8.39 0.05 21.60
N ASN A 486 -8.97 0.63 22.68
CA ASN A 486 -9.00 2.09 22.85
C ASN A 486 -7.62 2.71 22.95
N ALA A 487 -6.67 2.06 23.61
CA ALA A 487 -5.30 2.54 23.68
C ALA A 487 -4.67 2.63 22.27
N ARG A 488 -4.80 1.57 21.47
CA ARG A 488 -4.24 1.53 20.10
C ARG A 488 -4.95 2.48 19.15
N LEU A 489 -6.27 2.62 19.22
CA LEU A 489 -7.02 3.62 18.46
C LEU A 489 -6.59 5.04 18.85
N GLY A 490 -6.38 5.28 20.16
CA GLY A 490 -5.88 6.56 20.68
C GLY A 490 -4.50 6.91 20.11
N PHE A 491 -3.59 5.95 19.98
CA PHE A 491 -2.28 6.20 19.39
C PHE A 491 -2.39 6.56 17.89
N LEU A 492 -3.27 5.89 17.13
CA LEU A 492 -3.52 6.27 15.74
C LEU A 492 -4.08 7.69 15.61
N LYS A 493 -4.99 8.07 16.51
CA LYS A 493 -5.54 9.44 16.58
C LYS A 493 -4.46 10.48 16.89
N ASN A 494 -3.56 10.17 17.84
CA ASN A 494 -2.49 11.08 18.26
C ASN A 494 -1.44 11.34 17.16
N VAL A 495 -1.20 10.37 16.27
CA VAL A 495 -0.31 10.55 15.11
C VAL A 495 -1.03 11.11 13.87
N GLY A 496 -2.26 11.63 14.02
CA GLY A 496 -3.02 12.28 12.93
C GLY A 496 -3.67 11.34 11.93
N LEU A 497 -3.88 10.05 12.28
CA LEU A 497 -4.49 9.04 11.40
C LEU A 497 -5.95 8.71 11.75
N GLN A 498 -6.66 9.62 12.40
CA GLN A 498 -8.05 9.44 12.85
C GLN A 498 -9.04 9.16 11.71
N TYR A 499 -8.72 9.57 10.48
CA TYR A 499 -9.55 9.40 9.30
C TYR A 499 -9.44 8.03 8.63
N LEU A 500 -8.42 7.23 8.98
CA LEU A 500 -8.23 5.92 8.37
C LEU A 500 -9.24 4.91 8.88
N SER A 501 -9.78 4.08 7.97
CA SER A 501 -10.55 2.89 8.36
C SER A 501 -9.61 1.72 8.69
N LEU A 502 -10.03 0.87 9.64
CA LEU A 502 -9.25 -0.30 10.06
C LEU A 502 -9.16 -1.37 8.97
N SER A 503 -10.13 -1.43 8.05
CA SER A 503 -10.16 -2.35 6.90
C SER A 503 -9.29 -1.90 5.74
N ARG A 504 -8.79 -0.64 5.73
CA ARG A 504 -7.96 -0.10 4.64
C ARG A 504 -6.71 -0.94 4.44
N GLY A 505 -6.47 -1.36 3.21
CA GLY A 505 -5.32 -2.18 2.83
C GLY A 505 -4.00 -1.46 3.06
N ALA A 506 -3.02 -2.13 3.67
CA ALA A 506 -1.70 -1.54 3.93
C ALA A 506 -0.95 -1.14 2.66
N ALA A 507 -1.22 -1.80 1.53
CA ALA A 507 -0.63 -1.49 0.23
C ALA A 507 -1.15 -0.17 -0.39
N THR A 508 -2.29 0.36 0.08
CA THR A 508 -2.90 1.62 -0.40
C THR A 508 -2.50 2.84 0.43
N LEU A 509 -1.69 2.64 1.46
CA LEU A 509 -1.22 3.70 2.34
C LEU A 509 -0.07 4.47 1.68
N SER A 510 -0.04 5.78 1.88
CA SER A 510 1.14 6.58 1.57
C SER A 510 2.34 6.18 2.45
N GLY A 511 3.55 6.55 2.03
CA GLY A 511 4.77 6.29 2.82
C GLY A 511 4.66 6.87 4.24
N GLY A 512 4.21 8.10 4.36
CA GLY A 512 4.01 8.76 5.65
C GLY A 512 2.91 8.12 6.51
N GLU A 513 1.76 7.73 5.93
CA GLU A 513 0.72 7.00 6.67
C GLU A 513 1.24 5.67 7.22
N SER A 514 1.97 4.90 6.40
CA SER A 514 2.56 3.62 6.82
C SER A 514 3.59 3.78 7.94
N GLN A 515 4.43 4.81 7.87
CA GLN A 515 5.42 5.13 8.89
C GLN A 515 4.76 5.53 10.22
N ARG A 516 3.73 6.38 10.18
CA ARG A 516 2.98 6.79 11.38
C ARG A 516 2.22 5.63 12.03
N ILE A 517 1.70 4.68 11.25
CA ILE A 517 1.11 3.45 11.80
C ILE A 517 2.16 2.65 12.57
N ARG A 518 3.38 2.50 12.03
CA ARG A 518 4.47 1.82 12.74
C ARG A 518 4.85 2.58 14.02
N LEU A 519 4.94 3.91 13.95
CA LEU A 519 5.21 4.75 15.12
C LEU A 519 4.13 4.55 16.20
N ALA A 520 2.84 4.59 15.83
CA ALA A 520 1.73 4.37 16.76
C ALA A 520 1.80 2.99 17.41
N THR A 521 2.17 1.96 16.66
CA THR A 521 2.33 0.59 17.18
C THR A 521 3.48 0.51 18.20
N GLN A 522 4.61 1.19 17.96
CA GLN A 522 5.76 1.20 18.87
C GLN A 522 5.47 1.99 20.16
N ILE A 523 4.74 3.10 20.06
CA ILE A 523 4.27 3.85 21.23
C ILE A 523 3.37 2.99 22.10
N GLY A 524 2.49 2.22 21.46
CA GLY A 524 1.59 1.27 22.12
C GLY A 524 2.30 0.21 22.96
N ALA A 525 3.54 -0.13 22.59
CA ALA A 525 4.37 -1.07 23.36
C ALA A 525 4.91 -0.48 24.67
N SER A 526 4.82 0.85 24.88
CA SER A 526 5.26 1.58 26.08
C SER A 526 6.67 1.21 26.54
N LEU A 527 7.59 0.97 25.61
CA LEU A 527 8.98 0.62 25.90
C LEU A 527 9.71 1.84 26.47
N THR A 528 10.58 1.59 27.46
CA THR A 528 11.41 2.61 28.10
C THR A 528 12.89 2.27 27.94
N GLY A 529 13.75 3.31 27.87
CA GLY A 529 15.19 3.14 27.72
C GLY A 529 15.62 2.66 26.33
N VAL A 530 14.78 2.85 25.31
CA VAL A 530 15.02 2.46 23.92
C VAL A 530 15.57 3.63 23.13
N LEU A 531 16.35 3.34 22.08
CA LEU A 531 16.78 4.31 21.09
C LEU A 531 15.88 4.18 19.84
N TYR A 532 15.04 5.18 19.60
CA TYR A 532 14.23 5.26 18.37
C TYR A 532 14.96 6.08 17.32
N ILE A 533 15.02 5.58 16.10
CA ILE A 533 15.60 6.29 14.95
C ILE A 533 14.52 6.41 13.87
N LEU A 534 14.13 7.64 13.55
CA LEU A 534 13.05 7.95 12.63
C LEU A 534 13.59 8.69 11.40
N ASP A 535 13.08 8.33 10.21
CA ASP A 535 13.43 8.96 8.95
C ASP A 535 12.25 9.82 8.46
N GLU A 536 12.41 11.15 8.54
CA GLU A 536 11.45 12.15 8.07
C GLU A 536 9.98 11.87 8.47
N PRO A 537 9.66 11.75 9.78
CA PRO A 537 8.31 11.38 10.21
C PRO A 537 7.24 12.44 9.91
N SER A 538 7.62 13.70 9.64
CA SER A 538 6.72 14.80 9.28
C SER A 538 6.25 14.76 7.82
N ILE A 539 6.75 13.81 7.01
CA ILE A 539 6.50 13.74 5.58
C ILE A 539 5.01 13.63 5.23
N GLY A 540 4.55 14.45 4.26
CA GLY A 540 3.15 14.46 3.81
C GLY A 540 2.16 14.90 4.88
N LEU A 541 2.63 15.57 5.95
CA LEU A 541 1.78 16.14 6.98
C LEU A 541 1.47 17.60 6.70
N HIS A 542 0.21 17.96 6.92
CA HIS A 542 -0.17 19.35 7.13
C HIS A 542 0.38 19.85 8.48
N GLN A 543 0.72 21.12 8.61
CA GLN A 543 1.31 21.69 9.85
C GLN A 543 0.49 21.38 11.09
N ARG A 544 -0.84 21.45 11.01
CA ARG A 544 -1.75 21.06 12.10
C ARG A 544 -1.52 19.63 12.62
N ASP A 545 -1.27 18.69 11.71
CA ASP A 545 -1.05 17.30 12.08
C ASP A 545 0.40 17.06 12.54
N ASN A 546 1.36 17.90 12.07
CA ASN A 546 2.74 17.91 12.53
C ASN A 546 2.85 18.28 14.01
N GLU A 547 2.08 19.28 14.49
CA GLU A 547 2.01 19.63 15.92
C GLU A 547 1.62 18.43 16.81
N LYS A 548 0.66 17.59 16.35
CA LYS A 548 0.26 16.36 17.08
C LYS A 548 1.36 15.32 17.10
N LEU A 549 2.05 15.15 15.96
CA LEU A 549 3.19 14.25 15.87
C LEU A 549 4.31 14.66 16.80
N LEU A 550 4.67 15.96 16.82
CA LEU A 550 5.70 16.49 17.71
C LEU A 550 5.37 16.24 19.18
N LYS A 551 4.13 16.50 19.60
CA LYS A 551 3.68 16.17 20.95
C LYS A 551 3.88 14.69 21.27
N THR A 552 3.53 13.82 20.34
CA THR A 552 3.68 12.36 20.50
C THR A 552 5.14 11.95 20.63
N LEU A 553 6.06 12.57 19.87
CA LEU A 553 7.50 12.32 19.98
C LEU A 553 8.04 12.82 21.32
N MET A 554 7.57 13.97 21.83
CA MET A 554 7.93 14.48 23.14
C MET A 554 7.45 13.55 24.26
N ASP A 555 6.20 13.08 24.18
CA ASP A 555 5.66 12.10 25.15
C ASP A 555 6.50 10.81 25.16
N LEU A 556 6.93 10.32 24.00
CA LEU A 556 7.79 9.14 23.88
C LEU A 556 9.19 9.39 24.47
N ARG A 557 9.77 10.58 24.28
CA ARG A 557 11.01 11.01 24.95
C ARG A 557 10.86 11.01 26.47
N ASP A 558 9.77 11.60 26.96
CA ASP A 558 9.52 11.81 28.40
C ASP A 558 9.29 10.48 29.14
N LEU A 559 8.99 9.38 28.43
CA LEU A 559 9.05 8.01 28.96
C LEU A 559 10.48 7.53 29.23
N GLY A 560 11.52 8.32 28.97
CA GLY A 560 12.93 7.97 29.18
C GLY A 560 13.59 7.31 27.97
N ASN A 561 13.09 7.60 26.76
CA ASN A 561 13.66 7.12 25.51
C ASN A 561 14.55 8.17 24.85
N THR A 562 15.52 7.72 24.07
CA THR A 562 16.31 8.58 23.18
C THR A 562 15.71 8.54 21.78
N LEU A 563 15.42 9.70 21.20
CA LEU A 563 14.89 9.82 19.85
C LEU A 563 15.91 10.50 18.96
N ILE A 564 16.30 9.84 17.86
CA ILE A 564 17.10 10.44 16.78
C ILE A 564 16.17 10.54 15.57
N VAL A 565 15.96 11.77 15.10
CA VAL A 565 15.05 12.06 13.99
C VAL A 565 15.85 12.72 12.87
N VAL A 566 15.89 12.09 11.70
CA VAL A 566 16.41 12.75 10.49
C VAL A 566 15.30 13.61 9.94
N GLU A 567 15.48 14.93 9.93
CA GLU A 567 14.41 15.88 9.60
C GLU A 567 14.89 17.16 8.93
N HIS A 568 13.95 17.77 8.19
CA HIS A 568 14.14 19.02 7.46
C HIS A 568 13.08 20.06 7.82
N ASP A 569 12.06 19.69 8.57
CA ASP A 569 10.97 20.55 8.98
C ASP A 569 11.41 21.53 10.07
N GLU A 570 11.10 22.82 9.88
CA GLU A 570 11.51 23.88 10.79
C GLU A 570 10.90 23.71 12.19
N GLU A 571 9.62 23.36 12.30
CA GLU A 571 8.94 23.21 13.60
C GLU A 571 9.55 22.06 14.40
N THR A 572 9.87 20.95 13.73
CA THR A 572 10.54 19.81 14.35
C THR A 572 11.95 20.16 14.84
N MET A 573 12.71 20.92 14.05
CA MET A 573 14.04 21.40 14.46
C MET A 573 13.96 22.34 15.67
N ARG A 574 12.98 23.26 15.69
CA ARG A 574 12.78 24.19 16.82
C ARG A 574 12.31 23.49 18.10
N ALA A 575 11.61 22.37 17.98
CA ALA A 575 11.16 21.56 19.11
C ALA A 575 12.23 20.60 19.65
N ALA A 576 13.36 20.44 18.96
CA ALA A 576 14.42 19.52 19.34
C ALA A 576 15.20 20.01 20.59
N ASP A 577 15.56 19.08 21.47
CA ASP A 577 16.48 19.34 22.57
C ASP A 577 17.93 19.52 22.07
N TYR A 578 18.28 18.88 20.95
CA TYR A 578 19.63 18.88 20.39
C TYR A 578 19.58 18.67 18.88
N ILE A 579 20.38 19.40 18.14
CA ILE A 579 20.47 19.31 16.68
C ILE A 579 21.89 18.97 16.28
N VAL A 580 22.03 18.09 15.28
CA VAL A 580 23.27 17.75 14.61
C VAL A 580 23.15 18.14 13.14
N ASP A 581 23.86 19.18 12.72
CA ASP A 581 23.90 19.63 11.32
C ASP A 581 25.07 18.96 10.59
N ILE A 582 24.75 18.17 9.53
CA ILE A 582 25.71 17.39 8.77
C ILE A 582 25.85 17.99 7.37
N GLY A 583 27.10 18.29 7.01
CA GLY A 583 27.40 18.97 5.75
C GLY A 583 28.90 19.07 5.47
N PRO A 584 29.38 20.21 4.92
CA PRO A 584 28.58 21.39 4.51
C PRO A 584 27.86 21.23 3.18
N GLY A 585 28.18 20.20 2.36
CA GLY A 585 27.60 19.94 1.07
C GLY A 585 27.08 18.49 0.95
N ALA A 586 26.85 18.03 -0.27
CA ALA A 586 26.37 16.70 -0.59
C ALA A 586 27.52 15.79 -1.07
N GLY A 587 27.34 14.46 -0.96
CA GLY A 587 28.30 13.47 -1.46
C GLY A 587 29.71 13.65 -0.90
N VAL A 588 30.72 13.80 -1.76
CA VAL A 588 32.12 14.00 -1.36
C VAL A 588 32.37 15.31 -0.61
N HIS A 589 31.50 16.30 -0.77
CA HIS A 589 31.56 17.57 -0.08
C HIS A 589 30.83 17.58 1.25
N GLY A 590 30.12 16.49 1.59
CA GLY A 590 29.43 16.27 2.86
C GLY A 590 30.24 15.42 3.84
N GLY A 591 29.55 14.76 4.74
CA GLY A 591 30.10 13.76 5.65
C GLY A 591 30.84 14.29 6.85
N SER A 592 30.65 15.55 7.22
CA SER A 592 31.25 16.16 8.42
C SER A 592 30.16 16.77 9.29
N VAL A 593 30.35 16.82 10.62
CA VAL A 593 29.50 17.59 11.50
C VAL A 593 29.90 19.07 11.37
N VAL A 594 28.96 19.90 10.88
CA VAL A 594 29.16 21.34 10.73
C VAL A 594 28.99 22.04 12.07
N CYS A 595 27.93 21.70 12.79
CA CYS A 595 27.60 22.19 14.11
C CYS A 595 26.72 21.16 14.85
N ALA A 596 26.81 21.14 16.19
CA ALA A 596 25.96 20.33 17.02
C ALA A 596 25.70 21.07 18.35
N GLY A 597 24.44 21.12 18.77
CA GLY A 597 24.04 21.88 19.98
C GLY A 597 22.55 22.15 20.01
N THR A 598 22.14 23.17 20.73
CA THR A 598 20.76 23.67 20.75
C THR A 598 20.42 24.44 19.47
N VAL A 599 19.16 24.78 19.29
CA VAL A 599 18.70 25.61 18.14
C VAL A 599 19.50 26.92 18.06
N ASP A 600 19.76 27.55 19.20
CA ASP A 600 20.52 28.83 19.28
C ASP A 600 21.98 28.65 18.83
N ASP A 601 22.61 27.51 19.20
CA ASP A 601 23.96 27.18 18.77
C ASP A 601 24.05 27.01 17.24
N ILE A 602 23.03 26.36 16.66
CA ILE A 602 22.94 26.16 15.20
C ILE A 602 22.71 27.49 14.48
N CYS A 603 21.83 28.39 15.01
CA CYS A 603 21.57 29.72 14.46
C CYS A 603 22.78 30.66 14.54
N ALA A 604 23.61 30.48 15.56
CA ALA A 604 24.84 31.26 15.76
C ALA A 604 25.99 30.76 14.84
N CYS A 605 25.94 29.52 14.32
CA CYS A 605 27.01 28.94 13.52
C CYS A 605 27.02 29.52 12.09
N PRO A 606 28.10 30.27 11.70
CA PRO A 606 28.13 30.93 10.39
C PRO A 606 28.20 29.99 9.21
N ASN A 607 28.74 28.77 9.42
CA ASN A 607 28.92 27.78 8.36
C ASN A 607 27.71 26.86 8.18
N SER A 608 26.71 26.91 9.09
CA SER A 608 25.51 26.13 9.02
C SER A 608 24.50 26.76 8.04
N LEU A 609 24.22 26.06 6.95
CA LEU A 609 23.12 26.44 6.05
C LEU A 609 21.77 26.36 6.75
N THR A 610 21.55 25.34 7.55
CA THR A 610 20.35 25.17 8.38
C THR A 610 20.19 26.37 9.31
N GLY A 611 21.28 26.77 10.01
CA GLY A 611 21.27 27.92 10.92
C GLY A 611 20.96 29.23 10.21
N GLN A 612 21.40 29.40 8.95
CA GLN A 612 21.08 30.60 8.17
C GLN A 612 19.59 30.72 7.85
N TYR A 613 18.91 29.59 7.56
CA TYR A 613 17.46 29.59 7.35
C TYR A 613 16.67 29.74 8.67
N LEU A 614 17.02 29.00 9.72
CA LEU A 614 16.38 29.08 11.03
C LEU A 614 16.49 30.50 11.69
N SER A 615 17.61 31.21 11.44
CA SER A 615 17.81 32.57 11.93
C SER A 615 17.20 33.66 11.05
N GLY A 616 16.59 33.28 9.89
CA GLY A 616 16.03 34.24 8.95
C GLY A 616 17.06 35.00 8.11
N LYS A 617 18.38 34.67 8.20
CA LYS A 617 19.42 35.30 7.35
C LYS A 617 19.26 34.90 5.88
N ARG A 618 18.72 33.75 5.64
CA ARG A 618 18.25 33.31 4.33
C ARG A 618 16.77 32.94 4.40
N VAL A 619 15.99 33.43 3.44
CA VAL A 619 14.57 33.13 3.31
C VAL A 619 14.22 32.83 1.86
N ILE A 620 13.21 32.06 1.65
CA ILE A 620 12.57 31.90 0.33
C ILE A 620 11.61 33.10 0.19
N PRO A 621 11.85 33.99 -0.80
CA PRO A 621 11.06 35.22 -0.90
C PRO A 621 9.65 34.95 -1.39
N VAL A 622 8.68 35.74 -0.91
CA VAL A 622 7.35 35.82 -1.52
C VAL A 622 7.47 36.59 -2.84
N PRO A 623 6.86 36.10 -3.95
CA PRO A 623 6.91 36.80 -5.23
C PRO A 623 6.27 38.20 -5.14
N GLU A 624 6.95 39.25 -5.65
CA GLU A 624 6.42 40.61 -5.70
C GLU A 624 5.16 40.74 -6.54
N ARG A 625 5.04 39.89 -7.59
CA ARG A 625 3.87 39.78 -8.48
C ARG A 625 3.53 38.35 -8.75
N ARG A 626 2.23 38.02 -8.67
CA ARG A 626 1.68 36.74 -9.06
C ARG A 626 1.41 36.74 -10.56
N ARG A 627 1.58 35.57 -11.22
CA ARG A 627 1.18 35.39 -12.61
C ARG A 627 -0.34 35.47 -12.73
N SER A 628 -0.82 36.08 -13.82
CA SER A 628 -2.25 36.18 -14.10
C SER A 628 -2.77 34.95 -14.85
N ALA A 629 -4.03 34.61 -14.64
CA ALA A 629 -4.71 33.48 -15.27
C ALA A 629 -5.22 33.81 -16.70
N ASP A 630 -4.37 34.42 -17.55
CA ASP A 630 -4.78 34.96 -18.85
C ASP A 630 -5.09 33.86 -19.88
N LYS A 631 -4.62 32.64 -19.65
CA LYS A 631 -4.87 31.48 -20.54
C LYS A 631 -6.18 30.73 -20.24
N GLY A 632 -7.01 31.22 -19.31
CA GLY A 632 -8.26 30.59 -18.92
C GLY A 632 -8.06 29.47 -17.89
N PHE A 633 -9.08 28.62 -17.73
CA PHE A 633 -9.15 27.62 -16.66
C PHE A 633 -9.40 26.23 -17.22
N ILE A 634 -8.85 25.22 -16.53
CA ILE A 634 -9.31 23.84 -16.58
C ILE A 634 -10.44 23.74 -15.56
N LYS A 635 -11.65 23.35 -16.01
CA LYS A 635 -12.82 23.25 -15.14
C LYS A 635 -13.18 21.79 -14.93
N ILE A 636 -13.23 21.36 -13.68
CA ILE A 636 -13.66 20.04 -13.25
C ILE A 636 -15.03 20.22 -12.60
N SER A 637 -16.06 19.57 -13.13
CA SER A 637 -17.41 19.64 -12.60
C SER A 637 -17.78 18.33 -11.91
N GLY A 638 -18.39 18.40 -10.74
CA GLY A 638 -18.95 17.26 -10.05
C GLY A 638 -17.91 16.20 -9.66
N ALA A 639 -16.75 16.59 -9.14
CA ALA A 639 -15.72 15.66 -8.69
C ALA A 639 -16.23 14.84 -7.49
N ALA A 640 -16.35 13.50 -7.64
CA ALA A 640 -16.99 12.60 -6.68
C ALA A 640 -16.21 11.29 -6.46
N GLU A 641 -14.90 11.27 -6.68
CA GLU A 641 -14.05 10.11 -6.47
C GLU A 641 -13.65 10.02 -4.98
N HIS A 642 -13.70 8.81 -4.43
CA HIS A 642 -13.43 8.52 -3.02
C HIS A 642 -14.25 9.40 -2.06
N ASN A 643 -13.59 10.27 -1.29
CA ASN A 643 -14.24 11.15 -0.32
C ASN A 643 -14.68 12.51 -0.86
N LEU A 644 -14.45 12.81 -2.15
CA LEU A 644 -14.86 14.07 -2.75
C LEU A 644 -16.40 14.19 -2.82
N LYS A 645 -16.93 15.33 -2.39
CA LYS A 645 -18.37 15.58 -2.21
C LYS A 645 -18.98 16.34 -3.37
N ASN A 646 -18.82 15.82 -4.60
CA ASN A 646 -19.39 16.40 -5.82
C ASN A 646 -19.03 17.88 -6.00
N ILE A 647 -17.73 18.19 -5.90
CA ILE A 647 -17.22 19.56 -5.93
C ILE A 647 -16.87 20.02 -7.35
N ASP A 648 -17.07 21.33 -7.58
CA ASP A 648 -16.65 22.01 -8.80
C ASP A 648 -15.37 22.79 -8.55
N ILE A 649 -14.37 22.64 -9.44
CA ILE A 649 -13.04 23.25 -9.28
C ILE A 649 -12.58 23.87 -10.59
N GLU A 650 -11.95 25.05 -10.47
CA GLU A 650 -11.32 25.77 -11.58
C GLU A 650 -9.80 25.89 -11.31
N ILE A 651 -8.97 25.37 -12.23
CA ILE A 651 -7.52 25.41 -12.18
C ILE A 651 -7.02 26.39 -13.25
N PRO A 652 -6.38 27.52 -12.89
CA PRO A 652 -5.90 28.47 -13.87
C PRO A 652 -4.73 27.89 -14.70
N LYS A 653 -4.71 28.16 -15.99
CA LYS A 653 -3.66 27.69 -16.90
C LYS A 653 -2.49 28.66 -16.98
N GLY A 654 -1.28 28.13 -17.16
CA GLY A 654 -0.05 28.89 -17.34
C GLY A 654 0.54 29.48 -16.06
N VAL A 655 0.10 29.02 -14.91
CA VAL A 655 0.53 29.48 -13.58
C VAL A 655 0.86 28.28 -12.68
N ILE A 656 1.39 28.57 -11.48
CA ILE A 656 1.64 27.57 -10.44
C ILE A 656 0.43 27.53 -9.51
N THR A 657 -0.26 26.41 -9.49
CA THR A 657 -1.38 26.12 -8.58
C THR A 657 -0.97 25.11 -7.53
N CYS A 658 -1.06 25.48 -6.24
CA CYS A 658 -0.90 24.54 -5.13
C CYS A 658 -2.26 23.98 -4.68
N VAL A 659 -2.37 22.65 -4.62
CA VAL A 659 -3.50 21.94 -4.02
C VAL A 659 -3.11 21.57 -2.59
N THR A 660 -3.77 22.18 -1.62
CA THR A 660 -3.44 22.13 -0.19
C THR A 660 -4.57 21.51 0.63
N GLY A 661 -4.39 21.38 1.92
CA GLY A 661 -5.36 20.85 2.87
C GLY A 661 -4.80 19.77 3.76
N VAL A 662 -5.53 19.42 4.81
CA VAL A 662 -5.11 18.39 5.78
C VAL A 662 -4.90 17.01 5.14
N SER A 663 -4.20 16.12 5.85
CA SER A 663 -4.00 14.74 5.38
C SER A 663 -5.36 14.03 5.22
N GLY A 664 -5.54 13.33 4.08
CA GLY A 664 -6.81 12.66 3.76
C GLY A 664 -7.95 13.56 3.28
N SER A 665 -7.74 14.87 3.02
CA SER A 665 -8.79 15.79 2.56
C SER A 665 -9.27 15.58 1.12
N GLY A 666 -8.62 14.70 0.33
CA GLY A 666 -9.02 14.38 -1.05
C GLY A 666 -8.13 14.96 -2.15
N LYS A 667 -6.97 15.56 -1.82
CA LYS A 667 -6.03 16.16 -2.77
C LYS A 667 -5.62 15.20 -3.89
N SER A 668 -5.12 14.01 -3.54
CA SER A 668 -4.70 13.01 -4.53
C SER A 668 -5.88 12.44 -5.33
N SER A 669 -7.08 12.35 -4.75
CA SER A 669 -8.29 11.97 -5.48
C SER A 669 -8.66 12.98 -6.56
N LEU A 670 -8.51 14.28 -6.28
CA LEU A 670 -8.75 15.35 -7.24
C LEU A 670 -7.68 15.39 -8.32
N VAL A 671 -6.41 15.43 -7.92
CA VAL A 671 -5.29 15.70 -8.84
C VAL A 671 -4.87 14.42 -9.57
N ASN A 672 -4.62 13.31 -8.86
CA ASN A 672 -4.08 12.11 -9.48
C ASN A 672 -5.18 11.26 -10.12
N GLU A 673 -6.31 11.02 -9.43
CA GLU A 673 -7.35 10.14 -9.94
C GLU A 673 -8.23 10.82 -11.01
N ILE A 674 -8.62 12.07 -10.81
CA ILE A 674 -9.52 12.77 -11.75
C ILE A 674 -8.72 13.57 -12.78
N LEU A 675 -7.96 14.60 -12.38
CA LEU A 675 -7.29 15.50 -13.33
C LEU A 675 -6.26 14.77 -14.18
N TYR A 676 -5.27 14.12 -13.53
CA TYR A 676 -4.18 13.44 -14.26
C TYR A 676 -4.70 12.33 -15.17
N LYS A 677 -5.50 11.40 -14.63
CA LYS A 677 -5.97 10.25 -15.43
C LYS A 677 -6.85 10.69 -16.59
N THR A 678 -7.68 11.73 -16.42
CA THR A 678 -8.49 12.25 -17.55
C THR A 678 -7.61 12.90 -18.62
N LEU A 679 -6.63 13.72 -18.22
CA LEU A 679 -5.70 14.32 -19.17
C LEU A 679 -4.80 13.25 -19.84
N ALA A 680 -4.33 12.27 -19.09
CA ALA A 680 -3.52 11.17 -19.61
C ALA A 680 -4.29 10.33 -20.65
N LEU A 681 -5.56 10.04 -20.38
CA LEU A 681 -6.44 9.34 -21.32
C LEU A 681 -6.63 10.16 -22.60
N LYS A 682 -7.06 11.45 -22.48
CA LYS A 682 -7.44 12.30 -23.63
C LYS A 682 -6.23 12.81 -24.43
N LYS A 683 -5.12 13.16 -23.76
CA LYS A 683 -3.96 13.82 -24.40
C LYS A 683 -2.79 12.86 -24.65
N ASN A 684 -2.49 11.96 -23.71
CA ASN A 684 -1.39 11.00 -23.85
C ASN A 684 -1.85 9.64 -24.40
N ARG A 685 -3.17 9.43 -24.60
CA ARG A 685 -3.76 8.15 -25.01
C ARG A 685 -3.34 6.99 -24.08
N ALA A 686 -3.22 7.26 -22.78
CA ALA A 686 -2.81 6.27 -21.78
C ALA A 686 -3.94 5.26 -21.50
N LYS A 687 -3.54 4.06 -21.07
CA LYS A 687 -4.47 3.01 -20.60
C LYS A 687 -4.79 3.26 -19.12
N VAL A 688 -5.64 4.22 -18.83
CA VAL A 688 -6.02 4.55 -17.45
C VAL A 688 -7.51 4.81 -17.36
N LYS A 689 -8.10 4.51 -16.22
CA LYS A 689 -9.50 4.79 -15.93
C LYS A 689 -9.58 6.03 -15.05
N PRO A 690 -10.17 7.13 -15.53
CA PRO A 690 -10.37 8.34 -14.73
C PRO A 690 -11.33 8.11 -13.57
N GLY A 691 -11.10 8.85 -12.49
CA GLY A 691 -12.01 8.90 -11.35
C GLY A 691 -13.34 9.55 -11.69
N LYS A 692 -14.33 9.35 -10.82
CA LYS A 692 -15.71 9.82 -11.03
C LYS A 692 -15.80 11.34 -10.99
N CYS A 693 -16.26 11.93 -12.08
CA CYS A 693 -16.61 13.37 -12.17
C CYS A 693 -17.70 13.57 -13.22
N GLY A 694 -18.38 14.71 -13.18
CA GLY A 694 -19.38 15.10 -14.17
C GLY A 694 -18.78 15.47 -15.53
N GLY A 695 -17.53 15.94 -15.54
CA GLY A 695 -16.79 16.25 -16.75
C GLY A 695 -15.60 17.18 -16.51
N ILE A 696 -14.71 17.23 -17.52
CA ILE A 696 -13.58 18.17 -17.55
C ILE A 696 -13.61 18.95 -18.84
N SER A 697 -13.53 20.28 -18.77
CA SER A 697 -13.50 21.21 -19.91
C SER A 697 -12.31 22.17 -19.84
N GLY A 698 -12.08 22.94 -20.93
CA GLY A 698 -10.97 23.89 -21.01
C GLY A 698 -9.61 23.25 -21.25
N ILE A 699 -9.58 22.03 -21.78
CA ILE A 699 -8.37 21.24 -22.00
C ILE A 699 -7.88 21.18 -23.44
N ASP A 700 -8.58 21.82 -24.39
CA ASP A 700 -8.36 21.63 -25.85
C ASP A 700 -6.97 22.10 -26.29
N ASP A 701 -6.48 23.18 -25.70
CA ASP A 701 -5.17 23.80 -25.95
C ASP A 701 -4.00 23.12 -25.21
N ILE A 702 -4.25 22.06 -24.43
CA ILE A 702 -3.22 21.29 -23.74
C ILE A 702 -2.68 20.21 -24.70
N ASP A 703 -1.35 20.17 -24.84
CA ASP A 703 -0.66 19.18 -25.67
C ASP A 703 -0.53 17.82 -24.95
N LYS A 704 -0.07 17.84 -23.72
CA LYS A 704 0.21 16.63 -22.90
C LYS A 704 0.16 16.92 -21.42
N VAL A 705 0.02 15.87 -20.63
CA VAL A 705 0.20 15.92 -19.18
C VAL A 705 1.41 15.07 -18.76
N ILE A 706 2.15 15.54 -17.78
CA ILE A 706 3.33 14.88 -17.22
C ILE A 706 3.14 14.79 -15.72
N ASP A 707 3.17 13.55 -15.21
CA ASP A 707 3.13 13.26 -13.79
C ASP A 707 4.54 13.04 -13.25
N ILE A 708 4.90 13.76 -12.20
CA ILE A 708 6.19 13.71 -11.53
C ILE A 708 5.94 13.30 -10.07
N ASP A 709 5.75 12.01 -9.89
CA ASP A 709 5.53 11.36 -8.60
C ASP A 709 6.82 10.78 -8.00
N GLN A 710 6.74 10.28 -6.77
CA GLN A 710 7.85 9.67 -6.03
C GLN A 710 8.12 8.21 -6.42
N SER A 711 7.42 7.65 -7.41
CA SER A 711 7.62 6.28 -7.85
C SER A 711 9.02 6.09 -8.45
N PRO A 712 9.66 4.93 -8.27
CA PRO A 712 10.97 4.66 -8.82
C PRO A 712 11.03 4.85 -10.34
N ILE A 713 12.16 5.36 -10.88
CA ILE A 713 12.41 5.53 -12.32
C ILE A 713 12.52 4.21 -13.09
N GLY A 714 12.36 3.09 -12.42
CA GLY A 714 12.30 1.74 -12.97
C GLY A 714 12.30 0.68 -11.87
N ARG A 715 11.81 -0.51 -12.22
CA ARG A 715 11.63 -1.63 -11.27
C ARG A 715 12.81 -2.60 -11.21
N THR A 716 13.85 -2.39 -12.01
CA THR A 716 14.98 -3.31 -12.11
C THR A 716 16.31 -2.61 -11.80
N PRO A 717 17.34 -3.35 -11.34
CA PRO A 717 18.66 -2.79 -11.11
C PRO A 717 19.33 -2.17 -12.36
N ARG A 718 18.81 -2.44 -13.57
CA ARG A 718 19.32 -1.87 -14.84
C ARG A 718 18.85 -0.44 -15.07
N SER A 719 17.71 -0.05 -14.49
CA SER A 719 17.25 1.33 -14.56
C SER A 719 18.13 2.22 -13.68
N ASN A 720 18.61 3.32 -14.23
CA ASN A 720 19.47 4.28 -13.54
C ASN A 720 19.26 5.69 -14.11
N PRO A 721 19.79 6.76 -13.48
CA PRO A 721 19.65 8.13 -13.96
C PRO A 721 20.09 8.33 -15.41
N ALA A 722 21.23 7.72 -15.84
CA ALA A 722 21.72 7.86 -17.20
C ALA A 722 20.80 7.22 -18.25
N THR A 723 20.17 6.07 -17.93
CA THR A 723 19.24 5.42 -18.87
C THR A 723 17.91 6.17 -18.94
N TYR A 724 17.40 6.65 -17.83
CA TYR A 724 16.11 7.33 -17.76
C TYR A 724 16.11 8.68 -18.50
N THR A 725 17.17 9.48 -18.33
CA THR A 725 17.36 10.77 -19.02
C THR A 725 17.75 10.62 -20.49
N GLY A 726 17.98 9.39 -20.95
CA GLY A 726 18.49 9.12 -22.29
C GLY A 726 19.97 9.55 -22.49
N LEU A 727 20.68 9.97 -21.44
CA LEU A 727 22.10 10.31 -21.46
C LEU A 727 22.96 9.10 -21.87
N PHE A 728 22.56 7.90 -21.41
CA PHE A 728 23.30 6.67 -21.71
C PHE A 728 23.35 6.32 -23.19
N ASN A 729 22.37 6.72 -24.00
CA ASN A 729 22.41 6.52 -25.45
C ASN A 729 23.54 7.33 -26.06
N ASP A 730 23.69 8.60 -25.70
CA ASP A 730 24.73 9.48 -26.18
C ASP A 730 26.13 9.01 -25.72
N ILE A 731 26.25 8.49 -24.48
CA ILE A 731 27.50 7.89 -23.97
C ILE A 731 27.89 6.64 -24.79
N ARG A 732 26.94 5.76 -25.13
CA ARG A 732 27.21 4.55 -25.93
C ARG A 732 27.65 4.91 -27.34
N GLU A 733 27.06 5.91 -27.96
CA GLU A 733 27.46 6.43 -29.27
C GLU A 733 28.89 7.01 -29.23
N LEU A 734 29.23 7.76 -28.18
CA LEU A 734 30.55 8.29 -27.95
C LEU A 734 31.60 7.16 -27.85
N PHE A 735 31.36 6.13 -27.03
CA PHE A 735 32.27 5.00 -26.90
C PHE A 735 32.40 4.21 -28.20
N ALA A 736 31.34 4.03 -28.97
CA ALA A 736 31.37 3.40 -30.29
C ALA A 736 32.17 4.24 -31.32
N SER A 737 32.28 5.54 -31.12
CA SER A 737 33.05 6.45 -31.99
C SER A 737 34.53 6.48 -31.67
N THR A 738 35.00 5.87 -30.57
CA THR A 738 36.43 5.81 -30.21
C THR A 738 37.22 4.97 -31.21
N GLU A 739 38.52 5.25 -31.36
CA GLU A 739 39.37 4.54 -32.27
C GLU A 739 39.45 3.03 -31.95
N ASP A 740 39.63 2.69 -30.67
CA ASP A 740 39.65 1.29 -30.20
C ASP A 740 38.37 0.53 -30.54
N ALA A 741 37.21 1.16 -30.40
CA ALA A 741 35.92 0.54 -30.71
C ALA A 741 35.78 0.32 -32.22
N ARG A 742 36.16 1.29 -33.03
CA ARG A 742 36.14 1.20 -34.50
C ARG A 742 37.05 0.11 -35.02
N LEU A 743 38.27 0.01 -34.51
CA LEU A 743 39.23 -1.03 -34.88
C LEU A 743 38.72 -2.45 -34.56
N ARG A 744 37.95 -2.58 -33.49
CA ARG A 744 37.32 -3.86 -33.06
C ARG A 744 35.96 -4.11 -33.68
N GLY A 745 35.42 -3.19 -34.48
CA GLY A 745 34.08 -3.29 -35.06
C GLY A 745 32.95 -3.20 -34.03
N TYR A 746 33.16 -2.51 -32.91
CA TYR A 746 32.19 -2.39 -31.83
C TYR A 746 31.24 -1.23 -32.09
N GLY A 747 29.97 -1.55 -32.37
CA GLY A 747 28.87 -0.58 -32.43
C GLY A 747 28.29 -0.22 -31.07
N ALA A 748 27.39 0.76 -31.00
CA ALA A 748 26.74 1.24 -29.76
C ALA A 748 26.02 0.14 -28.95
N GLY A 749 25.57 -0.94 -29.62
CA GLY A 749 24.99 -2.11 -28.98
C GLY A 749 25.93 -2.86 -28.05
N ARG A 750 27.26 -2.87 -28.37
CA ARG A 750 28.31 -3.50 -27.56
C ARG A 750 28.43 -2.87 -26.17
N PHE A 751 28.18 -1.57 -26.08
CA PHE A 751 28.24 -0.79 -24.86
C PHE A 751 26.89 -0.76 -24.08
N SER A 752 25.93 -1.60 -24.48
CA SER A 752 24.65 -1.74 -23.75
C SER A 752 24.70 -2.95 -22.80
N PHE A 753 24.42 -2.72 -21.51
CA PHE A 753 24.29 -3.82 -20.55
C PHE A 753 22.95 -4.57 -20.69
N ASN A 754 22.03 -4.11 -21.55
CA ASN A 754 20.75 -4.79 -21.82
C ASN A 754 20.85 -5.81 -22.96
N VAL A 755 21.83 -5.68 -23.85
CA VAL A 755 21.98 -6.49 -25.07
C VAL A 755 23.11 -7.49 -24.91
N LYS A 756 22.95 -8.69 -25.45
CA LYS A 756 24.04 -9.70 -25.51
C LYS A 756 25.22 -9.18 -26.31
N GLY A 757 26.40 -9.64 -25.94
CA GLY A 757 27.66 -9.35 -26.65
C GLY A 757 28.65 -8.51 -25.85
N GLY A 758 28.21 -7.43 -25.16
CA GLY A 758 29.10 -6.60 -24.34
C GLY A 758 28.88 -6.69 -22.85
N ARG A 759 27.73 -7.21 -22.42
CA ARG A 759 27.38 -7.33 -21.02
C ARG A 759 28.00 -8.56 -20.35
N CYS A 760 28.10 -8.55 -19.04
CA CYS A 760 28.39 -9.75 -18.26
C CYS A 760 27.24 -10.74 -18.37
N GLU A 761 27.47 -11.94 -18.86
CA GLU A 761 26.41 -12.95 -19.04
C GLU A 761 26.03 -13.63 -17.71
N ALA A 762 26.89 -13.64 -16.68
CA ALA A 762 26.58 -14.22 -15.38
C ALA A 762 25.44 -13.45 -14.67
N CYS A 763 25.51 -12.11 -14.65
CA CYS A 763 24.45 -11.26 -14.09
C CYS A 763 23.53 -10.66 -15.17
N LYS A 764 23.72 -11.03 -16.44
CA LYS A 764 22.97 -10.50 -17.60
C LYS A 764 22.93 -8.97 -17.67
N GLY A 765 23.94 -8.29 -17.11
CA GLY A 765 24.08 -6.84 -17.09
C GLY A 765 23.51 -6.14 -15.85
N ASP A 766 22.97 -6.86 -14.89
CA ASP A 766 22.43 -6.27 -13.65
C ASP A 766 23.54 -5.72 -12.74
N GLY A 767 24.77 -6.29 -12.81
CA GLY A 767 25.86 -5.99 -11.90
C GLY A 767 25.74 -6.66 -10.54
N VAL A 768 24.55 -7.11 -10.20
CA VAL A 768 24.21 -7.79 -8.94
C VAL A 768 23.51 -9.11 -9.23
N GLN A 769 23.54 -10.02 -8.26
CA GLN A 769 22.78 -11.26 -8.25
C GLN A 769 21.71 -11.15 -7.17
N LYS A 770 20.47 -11.43 -7.53
CA LYS A 770 19.36 -11.47 -6.60
C LYS A 770 19.34 -12.85 -5.93
N ILE A 771 19.42 -12.89 -4.61
CA ILE A 771 19.24 -14.09 -3.80
C ILE A 771 17.84 -14.01 -3.20
N GLU A 772 16.95 -14.88 -3.66
CA GLU A 772 15.58 -14.96 -3.17
C GLU A 772 15.54 -15.64 -1.81
N MET A 773 15.05 -14.95 -0.80
CA MET A 773 14.92 -15.42 0.57
C MET A 773 13.44 -15.65 0.86
N HIS A 774 12.99 -16.89 0.93
CA HIS A 774 11.56 -17.25 1.06
C HIS A 774 10.81 -16.59 2.22
N PHE A 775 11.49 -16.23 3.31
CA PHE A 775 10.89 -15.64 4.51
C PHE A 775 11.47 -14.25 4.88
N LEU A 776 12.47 -13.79 4.14
CA LEU A 776 13.15 -12.52 4.36
C LEU A 776 13.13 -11.69 3.07
N PRO A 777 13.38 -10.37 3.13
CA PRO A 777 13.55 -9.57 1.92
C PRO A 777 14.69 -10.11 1.05
N ASP A 778 14.50 -10.06 -0.27
CA ASP A 778 15.51 -10.47 -1.23
C ASP A 778 16.83 -9.70 -1.04
N VAL A 779 17.95 -10.39 -1.09
CA VAL A 779 19.28 -9.80 -0.95
C VAL A 779 19.95 -9.66 -2.33
N TYR A 780 20.51 -8.49 -2.59
CA TYR A 780 21.26 -8.20 -3.81
C TYR A 780 22.75 -8.16 -3.49
N VAL A 781 23.51 -9.11 -4.07
CA VAL A 781 24.96 -9.23 -3.86
C VAL A 781 25.68 -8.82 -5.16
N PRO A 782 26.83 -8.10 -5.11
CA PRO A 782 27.61 -7.84 -6.29
C PRO A 782 27.95 -9.13 -7.05
N CYS A 783 27.88 -9.11 -8.39
CA CYS A 783 28.17 -10.27 -9.21
C CYS A 783 29.66 -10.66 -9.10
N ASP A 784 29.96 -11.90 -8.74
CA ASP A 784 31.33 -12.41 -8.56
C ASP A 784 32.20 -12.32 -9.81
N VAL A 785 31.58 -12.43 -11.00
CA VAL A 785 32.28 -12.42 -12.29
C VAL A 785 32.67 -11.00 -12.68
N CYS A 786 31.73 -10.05 -12.69
CA CYS A 786 31.99 -8.68 -13.12
C CYS A 786 32.28 -7.72 -11.97
N LYS A 787 32.13 -8.14 -10.72
CA LYS A 787 32.32 -7.34 -9.50
C LYS A 787 31.57 -6.00 -9.56
N GLY A 788 30.30 -6.04 -9.98
CA GLY A 788 29.45 -4.86 -10.11
C GLY A 788 29.56 -4.11 -11.44
N LYS A 789 30.58 -4.36 -12.25
CA LYS A 789 30.90 -3.56 -13.47
C LYS A 789 29.92 -3.75 -14.64
N ARG A 790 29.00 -4.71 -14.60
CA ARG A 790 27.93 -4.97 -15.59
C ARG A 790 28.41 -5.48 -16.96
N TYR A 791 29.66 -5.31 -17.35
CA TYR A 791 30.21 -5.63 -18.67
C TYR A 791 31.23 -6.77 -18.63
N ASN A 792 31.46 -7.37 -19.79
CA ASN A 792 32.57 -8.30 -19.99
C ASN A 792 33.91 -7.56 -20.09
N ARG A 793 35.02 -8.32 -19.94
CA ARG A 793 36.38 -7.77 -19.91
C ARG A 793 36.72 -7.00 -21.16
N GLU A 794 36.37 -7.52 -22.34
CA GLU A 794 36.72 -6.95 -23.65
C GLU A 794 36.07 -5.58 -23.87
N THR A 795 34.81 -5.40 -23.43
CA THR A 795 34.12 -4.11 -23.52
C THR A 795 34.74 -3.08 -22.58
N LEU A 796 35.25 -3.51 -21.40
CA LEU A 796 35.92 -2.62 -20.44
C LEU A 796 37.32 -2.19 -20.86
N GLU A 797 37.93 -2.81 -21.90
CA GLU A 797 39.21 -2.37 -22.46
C GLU A 797 39.08 -1.09 -23.26
N VAL A 798 37.91 -0.82 -23.86
CA VAL A 798 37.68 0.42 -24.61
C VAL A 798 37.60 1.62 -23.67
N ARG A 799 38.40 2.66 -23.96
CA ARG A 799 38.50 3.83 -23.09
C ARG A 799 38.28 5.14 -23.86
N TYR A 800 37.64 6.08 -23.17
CA TYR A 800 37.54 7.48 -23.60
C TYR A 800 38.14 8.36 -22.50
N LYS A 801 39.10 9.21 -22.83
CA LYS A 801 39.90 10.02 -21.86
C LYS A 801 40.40 9.16 -20.67
N GLY A 802 40.85 7.94 -20.90
CA GLY A 802 41.39 7.02 -19.90
C GLY A 802 40.35 6.26 -19.07
N LYS A 803 39.04 6.55 -19.18
CA LYS A 803 37.93 5.90 -18.46
C LYS A 803 37.21 4.92 -19.37
N ASN A 804 36.84 3.74 -18.85
CA ASN A 804 35.95 2.80 -19.51
C ASN A 804 34.47 3.13 -19.22
N ILE A 805 33.54 2.45 -19.88
CA ILE A 805 32.10 2.75 -19.74
C ILE A 805 31.54 2.48 -18.32
N SER A 806 32.12 1.51 -17.60
CA SER A 806 31.72 1.27 -16.19
C SER A 806 32.23 2.40 -15.29
N ASP A 807 33.46 2.87 -15.49
CA ASP A 807 34.01 4.01 -14.75
C ASP A 807 33.17 5.26 -14.96
N VAL A 808 32.61 5.47 -16.16
CA VAL A 808 31.72 6.60 -16.46
C VAL A 808 30.36 6.44 -15.74
N LEU A 809 29.83 5.24 -15.69
CA LEU A 809 28.60 4.98 -14.93
C LEU A 809 28.78 5.16 -13.40
N ASP A 810 29.99 4.96 -12.91
CA ASP A 810 30.34 5.14 -11.50
C ASP A 810 30.65 6.62 -11.15
N MET A 811 30.80 7.50 -12.12
CA MET A 811 30.94 8.93 -11.89
C MET A 811 29.69 9.53 -11.29
N THR A 812 29.87 10.49 -10.39
CA THR A 812 28.80 11.40 -9.96
C THR A 812 28.40 12.31 -11.12
N VAL A 813 27.19 12.89 -11.05
CA VAL A 813 26.74 13.89 -12.05
C VAL A 813 27.71 15.06 -12.10
N GLU A 814 28.24 15.54 -10.96
CA GLU A 814 29.23 16.63 -10.87
C GLU A 814 30.53 16.29 -11.58
N GLU A 815 31.09 15.10 -11.32
CA GLU A 815 32.32 14.62 -12.03
C GLU A 815 32.06 14.46 -13.53
N ALA A 816 30.88 13.97 -13.92
CA ALA A 816 30.51 13.80 -15.32
C ALA A 816 30.34 15.15 -16.04
N CYS A 817 29.83 16.20 -15.37
CA CYS A 817 29.73 17.56 -15.90
C CYS A 817 31.12 18.09 -16.31
N SER A 818 32.12 17.85 -15.50
CA SER A 818 33.53 18.24 -15.80
C SER A 818 34.15 17.35 -16.85
N PHE A 819 33.93 16.03 -16.81
CA PHE A 819 34.48 15.07 -17.74
C PHE A 819 33.98 15.28 -19.17
N PHE A 820 32.71 15.61 -19.36
CA PHE A 820 32.06 15.83 -20.66
C PHE A 820 31.89 17.33 -21.02
N GLU A 821 32.64 18.24 -20.40
CA GLU A 821 32.58 19.69 -20.61
C GLU A 821 32.56 20.11 -22.08
N ASN A 822 33.37 19.45 -22.93
CA ASN A 822 33.51 19.77 -24.35
C ASN A 822 32.47 19.06 -25.25
N LEU A 823 31.46 18.42 -24.70
CA LEU A 823 30.40 17.70 -25.44
C LEU A 823 29.03 18.31 -25.17
N PRO A 824 28.57 19.32 -25.93
CA PRO A 824 27.41 20.13 -25.61
C PRO A 824 26.12 19.31 -25.37
N LYS A 825 25.90 18.24 -26.16
CA LYS A 825 24.73 17.37 -26.05
C LYS A 825 24.67 16.62 -24.71
N LEU A 826 25.80 16.10 -24.25
CA LEU A 826 25.93 15.43 -22.95
C LEU A 826 25.89 16.45 -21.82
N LYS A 827 26.61 17.55 -21.97
CA LYS A 827 26.72 18.63 -20.99
C LYS A 827 25.34 19.19 -20.64
N ALA A 828 24.51 19.52 -21.63
CA ALA A 828 23.16 20.08 -21.38
C ALA A 828 22.28 19.19 -20.52
N LYS A 829 22.32 17.85 -20.74
CA LYS A 829 21.55 16.90 -19.90
C LYS A 829 22.13 16.75 -18.50
N LEU A 830 23.46 16.80 -18.37
CA LEU A 830 24.15 16.74 -17.08
C LEU A 830 23.89 17.99 -16.25
N ASP A 831 23.91 19.17 -16.90
CA ASP A 831 23.62 20.44 -16.22
C ASP A 831 22.21 20.47 -15.65
N THR A 832 21.20 19.92 -16.36
CA THR A 832 19.84 19.82 -15.80
C THR A 832 19.77 18.89 -14.57
N LEU A 833 20.51 17.77 -14.57
CA LEU A 833 20.64 16.91 -13.39
C LEU A 833 21.35 17.60 -12.23
N TYR A 834 22.35 18.40 -12.51
CA TYR A 834 23.08 19.18 -11.52
C TYR A 834 22.21 20.31 -10.93
N GLU A 835 21.50 21.06 -11.78
CA GLU A 835 20.60 22.15 -11.37
C GLU A 835 19.49 21.66 -10.42
N VAL A 836 18.93 20.45 -10.62
CA VAL A 836 17.94 19.87 -9.71
C VAL A 836 18.54 19.38 -8.38
N GLY A 837 19.84 19.58 -8.14
CA GLY A 837 20.53 19.22 -6.91
C GLY A 837 20.92 17.74 -6.82
N LEU A 838 21.10 17.04 -7.95
CA LEU A 838 21.53 15.65 -8.01
C LEU A 838 23.03 15.47 -8.31
N GLY A 839 23.85 16.50 -8.07
CA GLY A 839 25.29 16.49 -8.34
C GLY A 839 26.03 15.31 -7.72
N TYR A 840 25.61 14.85 -6.55
CA TYR A 840 26.22 13.74 -5.80
C TYR A 840 25.80 12.35 -6.26
N VAL A 841 24.70 12.23 -7.04
CA VAL A 841 24.17 10.94 -7.51
C VAL A 841 25.06 10.37 -8.61
N ARG A 842 25.32 9.04 -8.58
CA ARG A 842 26.08 8.39 -9.65
C ARG A 842 25.21 8.12 -10.87
N LEU A 843 25.77 8.28 -12.07
CA LEU A 843 25.04 8.06 -13.33
C LEU A 843 24.46 6.65 -13.46
N GLY A 844 25.17 5.64 -13.00
CA GLY A 844 24.78 4.22 -13.04
C GLY A 844 24.12 3.73 -11.76
N GLN A 845 23.78 4.59 -10.79
CA GLN A 845 23.10 4.21 -9.55
C GLN A 845 21.76 3.53 -9.84
N SER A 846 21.55 2.35 -9.26
CA SER A 846 20.31 1.60 -9.47
C SER A 846 19.08 2.40 -9.01
N SER A 847 18.01 2.36 -9.79
CA SER A 847 16.72 2.97 -9.42
C SER A 847 16.18 2.47 -8.08
N THR A 848 16.51 1.25 -7.68
CA THR A 848 16.09 0.64 -6.42
C THR A 848 16.81 1.19 -5.18
N THR A 849 17.90 1.94 -5.39
CA THR A 849 18.69 2.57 -4.31
C THR A 849 18.48 4.07 -4.23
N LEU A 850 17.75 4.66 -5.17
CA LEU A 850 17.36 6.06 -5.12
C LEU A 850 16.21 6.26 -4.11
N SER A 851 16.24 7.36 -3.37
CA SER A 851 15.09 7.82 -2.58
C SER A 851 13.95 8.28 -3.50
N GLY A 852 12.72 8.35 -2.97
CA GLY A 852 11.56 8.86 -3.72
C GLY A 852 11.79 10.26 -4.28
N GLY A 853 12.34 11.17 -3.47
CA GLY A 853 12.67 12.54 -3.90
C GLY A 853 13.78 12.60 -4.95
N GLU A 854 14.81 11.72 -4.89
CA GLU A 854 15.83 11.62 -5.93
C GLU A 854 15.25 11.14 -7.25
N ALA A 855 14.39 10.09 -7.21
CA ALA A 855 13.70 9.58 -8.39
C ALA A 855 12.83 10.66 -9.04
N GLN A 856 12.10 11.43 -8.25
CA GLN A 856 11.26 12.53 -8.70
C GLN A 856 12.08 13.64 -9.37
N ARG A 857 13.22 14.02 -8.78
CA ARG A 857 14.14 15.01 -9.37
C ARG A 857 14.79 14.52 -10.68
N VAL A 858 15.08 13.21 -10.82
CA VAL A 858 15.54 12.65 -12.11
C VAL A 858 14.44 12.79 -13.19
N LYS A 859 13.17 12.54 -12.83
CA LYS A 859 12.02 12.75 -13.74
C LYS A 859 11.93 14.21 -14.16
N LEU A 860 12.00 15.12 -13.20
CA LEU A 860 11.94 16.57 -13.43
C LEU A 860 13.09 17.03 -14.34
N ALA A 861 14.34 16.62 -14.09
CA ALA A 861 15.51 16.93 -14.94
C ALA A 861 15.32 16.44 -16.38
N THR A 862 14.70 15.26 -16.55
CA THR A 862 14.42 14.72 -17.89
C THR A 862 13.46 15.62 -18.67
N GLU A 863 12.42 16.13 -18.03
CA GLU A 863 11.45 17.01 -18.69
C GLU A 863 12.03 18.40 -18.98
N LEU A 864 12.86 18.94 -18.08
CA LEU A 864 13.58 20.19 -18.28
C LEU A 864 14.57 20.13 -19.48
N SER A 865 15.17 18.95 -19.71
CA SER A 865 16.10 18.76 -20.85
C SER A 865 15.39 18.77 -22.22
N ARG A 866 14.04 18.70 -22.23
CA ARG A 866 13.23 18.71 -23.44
C ARG A 866 12.78 20.15 -23.80
N ARG A 867 12.51 20.38 -25.09
CA ARG A 867 11.97 21.66 -25.54
C ARG A 867 10.55 21.84 -25.02
N SER A 868 10.29 22.92 -24.31
CA SER A 868 8.93 23.27 -23.84
C SER A 868 8.06 23.75 -24.98
N THR A 869 6.80 23.33 -25.01
CA THR A 869 5.75 23.80 -25.94
C THR A 869 4.96 24.98 -25.36
N GLY A 870 5.02 25.21 -24.04
CA GLY A 870 4.24 26.23 -23.34
C GLY A 870 2.78 25.84 -23.10
N SER A 871 2.38 24.62 -23.46
CA SER A 871 0.99 24.08 -23.32
C SER A 871 0.96 22.73 -22.59
N THR A 872 2.00 22.41 -21.82
CA THR A 872 2.08 21.17 -21.05
C THR A 872 1.53 21.41 -19.63
N VAL A 873 0.78 20.43 -19.10
CA VAL A 873 0.38 20.37 -17.70
C VAL A 873 1.36 19.48 -16.96
N TYR A 874 2.06 20.03 -15.97
CA TYR A 874 2.92 19.30 -15.03
C TYR A 874 2.16 19.09 -13.73
N ILE A 875 2.14 17.86 -13.26
CA ILE A 875 1.58 17.48 -11.94
C ILE A 875 2.74 17.01 -11.08
N LEU A 876 2.92 17.63 -9.93
CA LEU A 876 3.96 17.30 -8.95
C LEU A 876 3.30 16.90 -7.64
N ASP A 877 3.62 15.72 -7.15
CA ASP A 877 3.09 15.18 -5.89
C ASP A 877 4.17 15.28 -4.81
N GLU A 878 3.98 16.19 -3.85
CA GLU A 878 4.88 16.48 -2.71
C GLU A 878 6.36 16.58 -3.13
N PRO A 879 6.73 17.52 -4.04
CA PRO A 879 8.08 17.57 -4.60
C PRO A 879 9.16 18.01 -3.60
N THR A 880 8.78 18.52 -2.43
CA THR A 880 9.74 18.93 -1.38
C THR A 880 10.08 17.81 -0.40
N THR A 881 9.52 16.64 -0.57
CA THR A 881 9.79 15.48 0.28
C THR A 881 11.29 15.17 0.39
N GLY A 882 11.81 15.11 1.62
CA GLY A 882 13.22 14.80 1.90
C GLY A 882 14.19 15.91 1.50
N LEU A 883 13.71 17.14 1.27
CA LEU A 883 14.55 18.26 0.85
C LEU A 883 14.84 19.22 2.01
N HIS A 884 16.10 19.56 2.15
CA HIS A 884 16.51 20.68 2.99
C HIS A 884 16.03 22.00 2.39
N MET A 885 15.77 23.04 3.21
CA MET A 885 15.29 24.37 2.79
C MET A 885 16.10 24.97 1.62
N ALA A 886 17.44 24.78 1.60
CA ALA A 886 18.29 25.20 0.51
C ALA A 886 18.01 24.49 -0.81
N ASP A 887 17.63 23.21 -0.77
CA ASP A 887 17.28 22.42 -1.95
C ASP A 887 15.86 22.75 -2.42
N VAL A 888 14.93 23.06 -1.48
CA VAL A 888 13.59 23.60 -1.79
C VAL A 888 13.71 24.89 -2.58
N HIS A 889 14.60 25.79 -2.15
CA HIS A 889 14.84 27.08 -2.84
C HIS A 889 15.30 26.87 -4.30
N LYS A 890 16.22 25.92 -4.55
CA LYS A 890 16.62 25.55 -5.91
C LYS A 890 15.48 24.95 -6.72
N LEU A 891 14.69 24.05 -6.11
CA LEU A 891 13.54 23.43 -6.74
C LEU A 891 12.50 24.47 -7.17
N LEU A 892 12.20 25.43 -6.35
CA LEU A 892 11.28 26.52 -6.66
C LEU A 892 11.74 27.36 -7.86
N HIS A 893 13.06 27.62 -7.97
CA HIS A 893 13.59 28.30 -9.16
C HIS A 893 13.30 27.51 -10.44
N ILE A 894 13.41 26.20 -10.38
CA ILE A 894 13.14 25.30 -11.53
C ILE A 894 11.63 25.27 -11.86
N ILE A 895 10.78 25.15 -10.86
CA ILE A 895 9.32 25.16 -11.03
C ILE A 895 8.88 26.49 -11.66
N ASN A 896 9.47 27.61 -11.23
CA ASN A 896 9.21 28.90 -11.82
C ASN A 896 9.64 28.96 -13.30
N LYS A 897 10.81 28.42 -13.68
CA LYS A 897 11.23 28.31 -15.09
C LYS A 897 10.20 27.56 -15.96
N LEU A 898 9.56 26.49 -15.42
CA LEU A 898 8.52 25.76 -16.15
C LEU A 898 7.27 26.61 -16.36
N ALA A 899 6.82 27.33 -15.34
CA ALA A 899 5.65 28.21 -15.43
C ALA A 899 5.93 29.43 -16.33
N ASP A 900 7.12 30.04 -16.24
CA ASP A 900 7.53 31.16 -17.08
C ASP A 900 7.62 30.78 -18.56
N ALA A 901 7.86 29.52 -18.88
CA ALA A 901 7.76 28.99 -20.24
C ALA A 901 6.29 28.82 -20.72
N GLY A 902 5.30 29.23 -19.91
CA GLY A 902 3.88 29.23 -20.23
C GLY A 902 3.14 27.92 -19.88
N ASN A 903 3.79 26.98 -19.24
CA ASN A 903 3.16 25.71 -18.83
C ASN A 903 2.27 25.88 -17.58
N THR A 904 1.31 25.00 -17.42
CA THR A 904 0.51 24.90 -16.19
C THR A 904 1.19 23.94 -15.22
N VAL A 905 1.41 24.37 -13.99
CA VAL A 905 2.03 23.54 -12.95
C VAL A 905 1.07 23.38 -11.79
N VAL A 906 0.65 22.13 -11.53
CA VAL A 906 -0.23 21.76 -10.41
C VAL A 906 0.61 20.97 -9.40
N ILE A 907 0.64 21.44 -8.16
CA ILE A 907 1.49 20.89 -7.10
C ILE A 907 0.61 20.47 -5.92
N ILE A 908 0.68 19.23 -5.49
CA ILE A 908 0.15 18.83 -4.18
C ILE A 908 1.25 19.10 -3.16
N GLU A 909 1.00 19.96 -2.16
CA GLU A 909 2.04 20.35 -1.21
C GLU A 909 1.51 20.70 0.18
N HIS A 910 2.39 20.49 1.17
CA HIS A 910 2.22 20.86 2.56
C HIS A 910 3.27 21.86 3.06
N ASN A 911 4.37 22.02 2.32
CA ASN A 911 5.44 22.94 2.66
C ASN A 911 4.99 24.38 2.44
N LEU A 912 4.95 25.16 3.52
CA LEU A 912 4.47 26.54 3.51
C LEU A 912 5.32 27.47 2.62
N ASP A 913 6.62 27.19 2.48
CA ASP A 913 7.50 27.97 1.61
C ASP A 913 7.13 27.82 0.13
N VAL A 914 6.70 26.64 -0.28
CA VAL A 914 6.18 26.41 -1.64
C VAL A 914 4.82 27.06 -1.80
N ILE A 915 3.93 26.86 -0.84
CA ILE A 915 2.56 27.37 -0.89
C ILE A 915 2.55 28.90 -0.97
N LYS A 916 3.38 29.59 -0.18
CA LYS A 916 3.47 31.06 -0.23
C LYS A 916 4.00 31.60 -1.57
N THR A 917 4.75 30.78 -2.34
CA THR A 917 5.29 31.18 -3.65
C THR A 917 4.36 30.86 -4.82
N ALA A 918 3.29 30.08 -4.62
CA ALA A 918 2.33 29.72 -5.66
C ALA A 918 1.50 30.93 -6.13
N ASP A 919 1.09 30.93 -7.38
CA ASP A 919 0.21 31.96 -7.94
C ASP A 919 -1.27 31.75 -7.50
N TYR A 920 -1.66 30.48 -7.29
CA TYR A 920 -3.03 30.11 -6.94
C TYR A 920 -3.06 28.94 -5.97
N ILE A 921 -4.01 28.93 -5.05
CA ILE A 921 -4.22 27.85 -4.06
C ILE A 921 -5.62 27.26 -4.25
N ILE A 922 -5.72 25.95 -4.14
CA ILE A 922 -6.96 25.19 -3.99
C ILE A 922 -6.84 24.43 -2.68
N ASP A 923 -7.58 24.88 -1.64
CA ASP A 923 -7.54 24.28 -0.31
C ASP A 923 -8.73 23.35 -0.08
N LEU A 924 -8.46 22.07 0.18
CA LEU A 924 -9.45 21.04 0.40
C LEU A 924 -9.54 20.67 1.88
N GLY A 925 -10.77 20.48 2.36
CA GLY A 925 -10.97 20.16 3.77
C GLY A 925 -12.44 19.98 4.14
N PRO A 926 -12.80 20.44 5.36
CA PRO A 926 -11.93 20.94 6.43
C PRO A 926 -11.12 19.85 7.13
N GLU A 927 -11.63 18.61 7.14
CA GLU A 927 -10.99 17.47 7.81
C GLU A 927 -10.52 16.40 6.79
N GLY A 928 -9.97 15.29 7.28
CA GLY A 928 -9.64 14.11 6.48
C GLY A 928 -10.80 13.10 6.42
N GLY A 929 -10.76 12.18 5.44
CA GLY A 929 -11.77 11.13 5.26
C GLY A 929 -13.16 11.68 4.96
N ASP A 930 -14.19 11.15 5.61
CA ASP A 930 -15.59 11.57 5.40
C ASP A 930 -15.88 13.00 5.85
N GLY A 931 -15.08 13.55 6.77
CA GLY A 931 -15.13 14.96 7.17
C GLY A 931 -14.49 15.92 6.16
N GLY A 932 -13.83 15.40 5.13
CA GLY A 932 -13.16 16.16 4.08
C GLY A 932 -13.92 16.19 2.76
N GLY A 933 -13.19 16.37 1.68
CA GLY A 933 -13.71 16.27 0.31
C GLY A 933 -14.50 17.47 -0.18
N THR A 934 -14.43 18.62 0.50
CA THR A 934 -15.06 19.88 0.09
C THR A 934 -13.99 20.92 -0.26
N LEU A 935 -14.35 21.87 -1.11
CA LEU A 935 -13.53 23.03 -1.42
C LEU A 935 -13.69 24.05 -0.29
N VAL A 936 -12.61 24.33 0.43
CA VAL A 936 -12.59 25.34 1.53
C VAL A 936 -12.26 26.71 0.95
N PHE A 937 -11.26 26.78 0.09
CA PHE A 937 -10.81 28.02 -0.52
C PHE A 937 -10.23 27.79 -1.93
N ALA A 938 -10.40 28.79 -2.80
CA ALA A 938 -9.75 28.88 -4.12
C ALA A 938 -9.38 30.34 -4.40
N GLY A 939 -8.09 30.61 -4.63
CA GLY A 939 -7.62 32.00 -4.85
C GLY A 939 -6.13 32.16 -4.62
N THR A 940 -5.68 33.40 -4.42
CA THR A 940 -4.26 33.72 -4.12
C THR A 940 -3.89 33.36 -2.69
N PRO A 941 -2.60 33.13 -2.39
CA PRO A 941 -2.12 32.85 -1.02
C PRO A 941 -2.51 33.90 0.00
N GLU A 942 -2.48 35.19 -0.37
CA GLU A 942 -2.83 36.31 0.51
C GLU A 942 -4.31 36.23 0.94
N ARG A 943 -5.22 35.95 0.00
CA ARG A 943 -6.64 35.80 0.30
C ARG A 943 -6.91 34.51 1.11
N CYS A 944 -6.11 33.46 0.89
CA CYS A 944 -6.20 32.25 1.71
C CYS A 944 -5.86 32.52 3.16
N ALA A 945 -4.83 33.34 3.43
CA ALA A 945 -4.42 33.75 4.78
C ALA A 945 -5.49 34.56 5.53
N GLU A 946 -6.42 35.19 4.82
CA GLU A 946 -7.57 35.92 5.38
C GLU A 946 -8.80 35.04 5.64
N THR A 947 -8.79 33.75 5.18
CA THR A 947 -9.92 32.83 5.29
C THR A 947 -9.83 32.01 6.59
N PRO A 948 -10.70 32.25 7.58
CA PRO A 948 -10.62 31.58 8.89
C PRO A 948 -10.84 30.08 8.85
N GLU A 949 -11.63 29.60 7.89
CA GLU A 949 -11.99 28.20 7.73
C GLU A 949 -10.84 27.36 7.14
N SER A 950 -9.84 28.01 6.52
CA SER A 950 -8.67 27.37 5.96
C SER A 950 -7.58 27.18 7.01
N TYR A 951 -7.29 25.94 7.39
CA TYR A 951 -6.14 25.65 8.24
C TYR A 951 -4.83 26.06 7.55
N THR A 952 -4.68 25.81 6.27
CA THR A 952 -3.53 26.28 5.48
C THR A 952 -3.39 27.79 5.56
N GLY A 953 -4.50 28.54 5.44
CA GLY A 953 -4.53 29.99 5.55
C GLY A 953 -4.06 30.50 6.92
N GLN A 954 -4.47 29.84 8.00
CA GLN A 954 -4.06 30.21 9.37
C GLN A 954 -2.53 30.11 9.57
N PHE A 955 -1.88 29.09 8.98
CA PHE A 955 -0.42 28.97 9.05
C PHE A 955 0.28 29.93 8.07
N LEU A 956 -0.25 30.13 6.86
CA LEU A 956 0.29 31.10 5.90
C LEU A 956 0.35 32.52 6.44
N LYS A 957 -0.63 32.92 7.22
CA LYS A 957 -0.68 34.25 7.87
C LYS A 957 0.55 34.57 8.73
N LYS A 958 1.27 33.53 9.20
CA LYS A 958 2.48 33.69 10.03
C LYS A 958 3.73 34.01 9.21
N ILE A 959 3.70 33.71 7.88
CA ILE A 959 4.90 33.77 7.04
C ILE A 959 4.76 34.63 5.77
N LEU A 960 3.55 35.13 5.45
CA LEU A 960 3.26 36.14 4.45
C LEU A 960 3.37 37.53 5.10
#